data_92141bf6e07cb9e946054246d5f3c502
#
_entry.id   92141bf6e07cb9e946054246d5f3c502
#
_cell.length_a   1.000
_cell.length_b   1.000
_cell.length_c   1.000
_cell.angle_alpha   90.00
_cell.angle_beta   90.00
_cell.angle_gamma   90.00
#
_symmetry.space_group_name_H-M   'P 1'
#
loop_
_entity.id
_entity.type
_entity.pdbx_description
1 polymer ?
#
loop_
_entity_poly.entity_id
_entity_poly.type
_entity_poly.pdbx_seq_one_letter_code
_entity_poly.pdbx_strand_id
1 'polypeptide(L)'
;MLDSKQVKQLFLLYNYKIERENNRYLVFSYSNPYDAIEIVPILEMDKQEIERIQREFQEAGFAVKINICNTIEDIENYLFNLFFHVEASNYRNRQKYINYVDKIMEPYNRKIKQVSNAKLKKYEYINISYAIEDNFELQPANINLIDSLQQDVASTDARLLIVEAAAGFGKTSTVYELLNKLSIPQVDIRPFLMELSKDRSASTFRYLLLSQIEANFDITLKANVVIHNIQKGRIPLLLDGFDELLSKDLDNGSSNPDFKEVESMLSTIVSLLKDQAKIVLTTRKTAIFSGEAFYEWYLKHTDNHPFRVCRYQLKEPLAQEWLPKKRLDSLNKDILRSLENPVLLGYLRYIDDSNFENIRRTNSLINSYFDFLLRREIERQDLPFSVDEQLVIFEKLSLYFAGFDISSDSRENIKGAIAELAEKQITNKATMQHDENTLTNALTNHALLDRKENGNIGFINDFIFINLLSISIKDTDDSYTNLFLNEISYPLLEKMIFSASTWNIDDREILYKSLLRKCKLNNTLKFWADVKLTDKVNNTLSGFSLDGNFVKSAYFGVEDIFITKCTFSNISFIDCYFNFANISECTFINCDFDKKCVKDGSSLKCDFYNCGDQANIIEEPVNEFQEHDTISTIENVDKSILAKYFQVDNRSRRMRMISKIREEYDFKVFKKHFSALVKNKYILINGDKSFITDSGVSYYTTL
;
A
#
# COMPACT_ATOMS: atom_id res chain seq x y z
N MET A 1 20.97 -32.22 -37.56
CA MET A 1 19.95 -33.27 -37.78
C MET A 1 18.85 -33.02 -36.75
N LEU A 2 17.62 -32.82 -37.23
CA LEU A 2 16.47 -32.58 -36.37
C LEU A 2 16.00 -33.90 -35.71
N ASP A 3 15.58 -33.82 -34.43
CA ASP A 3 14.90 -34.95 -33.78
C ASP A 3 13.46 -35.06 -34.28
N SER A 4 13.19 -36.08 -35.11
CA SER A 4 11.87 -36.36 -35.69
C SER A 4 10.76 -36.44 -34.65
N LYS A 5 11.05 -36.99 -33.48
CA LYS A 5 10.07 -37.11 -32.37
C LYS A 5 9.68 -35.75 -31.78
N GLN A 6 10.66 -34.88 -31.57
CA GLN A 6 10.41 -33.54 -31.08
C GLN A 6 9.67 -32.67 -32.07
N VAL A 7 10.07 -32.73 -33.37
CA VAL A 7 9.37 -32.05 -34.48
C VAL A 7 7.89 -32.44 -34.51
N LYS A 8 7.59 -33.76 -34.45
CA LYS A 8 6.22 -34.24 -34.41
C LYS A 8 5.43 -33.70 -33.23
N GLN A 9 6.00 -33.74 -32.06
CA GLN A 9 5.34 -33.24 -30.83
C GLN A 9 4.99 -31.77 -30.96
N LEU A 10 5.89 -30.96 -31.53
CA LEU A 10 5.65 -29.53 -31.75
C LEU A 10 4.50 -29.29 -32.72
N PHE A 11 4.54 -29.88 -33.90
CA PHE A 11 3.46 -29.68 -34.88
C PHE A 11 2.11 -30.20 -34.40
N LEU A 12 2.07 -31.35 -33.70
CA LEU A 12 0.86 -31.89 -33.08
C LEU A 12 0.31 -30.96 -31.98
N LEU A 13 1.20 -30.30 -31.21
CA LEU A 13 0.81 -29.31 -30.21
C LEU A 13 0.03 -28.16 -30.89
N TYR A 14 0.48 -27.67 -32.04
CA TYR A 14 -0.18 -26.62 -32.82
C TYR A 14 -1.34 -27.12 -33.69
N ASN A 15 -1.85 -28.32 -33.44
CA ASN A 15 -3.03 -28.90 -34.08
C ASN A 15 -2.84 -29.32 -35.53
N TYR A 16 -1.58 -29.50 -35.98
CA TYR A 16 -1.31 -30.15 -37.25
C TYR A 16 -1.58 -31.65 -37.17
N LYS A 17 -1.86 -32.27 -38.30
CA LYS A 17 -1.95 -33.72 -38.47
C LYS A 17 -0.74 -34.22 -39.28
N ILE A 18 -0.30 -35.44 -39.00
CA ILE A 18 0.78 -36.08 -39.76
C ILE A 18 0.16 -36.75 -40.96
N GLU A 19 0.54 -36.34 -42.17
CA GLU A 19 0.10 -36.93 -43.43
C GLU A 19 1.07 -37.97 -43.94
N ARG A 20 2.38 -37.71 -43.76
CA ARG A 20 3.43 -38.65 -44.19
C ARG A 20 4.64 -38.55 -43.29
N GLU A 21 5.23 -39.68 -43.03
CA GLU A 21 6.44 -39.81 -42.23
C GLU A 21 7.42 -40.77 -42.88
N ASN A 22 8.67 -40.34 -42.96
CA ASN A 22 9.80 -41.23 -43.29
C ASN A 22 11.08 -40.74 -42.59
N ASN A 23 12.18 -41.44 -42.79
CA ASN A 23 13.45 -41.12 -42.12
C ASN A 23 14.11 -39.83 -42.60
N ARG A 24 13.62 -39.19 -43.67
CA ARG A 24 14.25 -38.00 -44.28
C ARG A 24 13.40 -36.75 -44.12
N TYR A 25 12.07 -36.86 -44.05
CA TYR A 25 11.16 -35.74 -43.94
C TYR A 25 9.84 -36.13 -43.28
N LEU A 26 9.16 -35.14 -42.76
CA LEU A 26 7.80 -35.20 -42.22
C LEU A 26 6.88 -34.28 -43.06
N VAL A 27 5.65 -34.72 -43.26
CA VAL A 27 4.61 -33.91 -43.89
C VAL A 27 3.46 -33.75 -42.92
N PHE A 28 3.09 -32.52 -42.71
CA PHE A 28 1.99 -32.14 -41.83
C PHE A 28 0.91 -31.41 -42.58
N SER A 29 -0.36 -31.67 -42.28
CA SER A 29 -1.50 -30.88 -42.75
C SER A 29 -2.09 -30.03 -41.64
N TYR A 30 -2.57 -28.85 -42.03
CA TYR A 30 -3.33 -27.94 -41.19
C TYR A 30 -4.56 -27.46 -41.96
N SER A 31 -5.76 -27.72 -41.44
CA SER A 31 -7.03 -27.42 -42.08
C SER A 31 -7.76 -26.33 -41.29
N ASN A 32 -7.50 -25.04 -41.58
CA ASN A 32 -8.27 -23.91 -41.02
C ASN A 32 -7.83 -22.57 -41.65
N PRO A 33 -8.64 -21.85 -42.42
CA PRO A 33 -9.82 -22.27 -43.17
C PRO A 33 -9.48 -22.99 -44.50
N TYR A 34 -8.19 -23.08 -44.85
CA TYR A 34 -7.68 -23.73 -46.06
C TYR A 34 -6.77 -24.88 -45.70
N ASP A 35 -6.82 -25.93 -46.47
CA ASP A 35 -5.93 -27.08 -46.32
C ASP A 35 -4.51 -26.71 -46.77
N ALA A 36 -3.60 -26.64 -45.80
CA ALA A 36 -2.19 -26.36 -46.02
C ALA A 36 -1.32 -27.56 -45.65
N ILE A 37 -0.30 -27.80 -46.46
CA ILE A 37 0.71 -28.84 -46.24
C ILE A 37 2.04 -28.16 -45.88
N GLU A 38 2.67 -28.62 -44.81
CA GLU A 38 4.04 -28.23 -44.46
C GLU A 38 4.97 -29.45 -44.56
N ILE A 39 6.02 -29.32 -45.35
CA ILE A 39 7.05 -30.33 -45.53
C ILE A 39 8.26 -29.91 -44.70
N VAL A 40 8.64 -30.73 -43.74
CA VAL A 40 9.77 -30.48 -42.81
C VAL A 40 10.87 -31.50 -43.08
N PRO A 41 11.97 -31.14 -43.76
CA PRO A 41 13.13 -32.00 -43.92
C PRO A 41 13.79 -32.27 -42.55
N ILE A 42 14.03 -33.54 -42.23
CA ILE A 42 14.75 -34.00 -41.03
C ILE A 42 16.24 -34.20 -41.33
N LEU A 43 16.53 -34.64 -42.57
CA LEU A 43 17.88 -34.76 -43.11
C LEU A 43 18.04 -33.82 -44.29
N GLU A 44 19.28 -33.57 -44.67
CA GLU A 44 19.58 -32.83 -45.90
C GLU A 44 18.97 -33.55 -47.12
N MET A 45 18.21 -32.83 -47.89
CA MET A 45 17.50 -33.34 -49.07
C MET A 45 17.92 -32.57 -50.32
N ASP A 46 17.99 -33.28 -51.44
CA ASP A 46 18.21 -32.67 -52.74
C ASP A 46 17.00 -31.79 -53.12
N LYS A 47 17.29 -30.66 -53.75
CA LYS A 47 16.27 -29.69 -54.18
C LYS A 47 15.25 -30.34 -55.12
N GLN A 48 15.68 -31.24 -56.03
CA GLN A 48 14.78 -31.95 -56.95
C GLN A 48 13.81 -32.88 -56.21
N GLU A 49 14.26 -33.52 -55.14
CA GLU A 49 13.41 -34.40 -54.33
C GLU A 49 12.35 -33.57 -53.56
N ILE A 50 12.74 -32.43 -53.01
CA ILE A 50 11.82 -31.51 -52.34
C ILE A 50 10.77 -30.97 -53.32
N GLU A 51 11.18 -30.53 -54.51
CA GLU A 51 10.27 -30.03 -55.52
C GLU A 51 9.30 -31.12 -56.03
N ARG A 52 9.73 -32.37 -56.09
CA ARG A 52 8.84 -33.49 -56.46
C ARG A 52 7.75 -33.70 -55.41
N ILE A 53 8.10 -33.73 -54.14
CA ILE A 53 7.13 -33.90 -53.06
C ILE A 53 6.19 -32.70 -53.02
N GLN A 54 6.69 -31.48 -53.21
CA GLN A 54 5.89 -30.26 -53.25
C GLN A 54 4.84 -30.33 -54.39
N ARG A 55 5.23 -30.74 -55.61
CA ARG A 55 4.30 -30.88 -56.74
C ARG A 55 3.21 -31.91 -56.47
N GLU A 56 3.55 -33.06 -55.87
CA GLU A 56 2.58 -34.11 -55.53
C GLU A 56 1.41 -33.57 -54.71
N PHE A 57 1.68 -32.75 -53.67
CA PHE A 57 0.62 -32.17 -52.85
C PHE A 57 -0.05 -30.95 -53.51
N GLN A 58 0.69 -30.17 -54.33
CA GLN A 58 0.10 -29.05 -55.08
C GLN A 58 -0.91 -29.55 -56.13
N GLU A 59 -0.59 -30.63 -56.83
CA GLU A 59 -1.49 -31.31 -57.83
C GLU A 59 -2.73 -31.88 -57.13
N ALA A 60 -2.61 -32.25 -55.85
CA ALA A 60 -3.75 -32.67 -55.01
C ALA A 60 -4.59 -31.49 -54.47
N GLY A 61 -4.23 -30.24 -54.78
CA GLY A 61 -4.99 -29.04 -54.44
C GLY A 61 -4.61 -28.37 -53.11
N PHE A 62 -3.52 -28.79 -52.47
CA PHE A 62 -3.06 -28.19 -51.22
C PHE A 62 -2.15 -26.97 -51.43
N ALA A 63 -2.23 -26.02 -50.55
CA ALA A 63 -1.19 -25.00 -50.39
C ALA A 63 0.03 -25.62 -49.68
N VAL A 64 1.18 -25.64 -50.34
CA VAL A 64 2.36 -26.36 -49.84
C VAL A 64 3.47 -25.40 -49.48
N LYS A 65 3.97 -25.50 -48.25
CA LYS A 65 5.14 -24.80 -47.77
C LYS A 65 6.25 -25.78 -47.37
N ILE A 66 7.48 -25.40 -47.67
CA ILE A 66 8.67 -26.13 -47.23
C ILE A 66 9.27 -25.37 -46.07
N ASN A 67 9.44 -26.05 -44.96
CA ASN A 67 9.98 -25.48 -43.74
C ASN A 67 11.40 -26.01 -43.49
N ILE A 68 12.39 -25.30 -44.01
CA ILE A 68 13.81 -25.65 -43.84
C ILE A 68 14.30 -24.98 -42.56
N CYS A 69 14.32 -25.71 -41.45
CA CYS A 69 14.86 -25.29 -40.16
C CYS A 69 16.06 -26.15 -39.79
N ASN A 70 17.06 -25.53 -39.14
CA ASN A 70 18.28 -26.25 -38.75
C ASN A 70 18.18 -26.76 -37.32
N THR A 71 17.39 -26.12 -36.48
CA THR A 71 17.22 -26.43 -35.05
C THR A 71 15.74 -26.59 -34.70
N ILE A 72 15.48 -27.21 -33.57
CA ILE A 72 14.12 -27.29 -32.99
C ILE A 72 13.62 -25.89 -32.62
N GLU A 73 14.52 -25.03 -32.13
CA GLU A 73 14.22 -23.64 -31.79
C GLU A 73 13.75 -22.84 -33.02
N ASP A 74 14.35 -23.05 -34.21
CA ASP A 74 13.88 -22.42 -35.45
C ASP A 74 12.43 -22.82 -35.76
N ILE A 75 12.08 -24.09 -35.55
CA ILE A 75 10.71 -24.58 -35.75
C ILE A 75 9.75 -23.96 -34.74
N GLU A 76 10.14 -23.92 -33.48
CA GLU A 76 9.33 -23.29 -32.43
C GLU A 76 9.09 -21.80 -32.75
N ASN A 77 10.13 -21.06 -33.15
CA ASN A 77 10.03 -19.64 -33.51
C ASN A 77 9.16 -19.45 -34.75
N TYR A 78 9.31 -20.31 -35.76
CA TYR A 78 8.46 -20.30 -36.95
C TYR A 78 6.98 -20.49 -36.59
N LEU A 79 6.64 -21.53 -35.83
CA LEU A 79 5.26 -21.82 -35.43
C LEU A 79 4.72 -20.70 -34.53
N PHE A 80 5.52 -20.16 -33.62
CA PHE A 80 5.13 -19.04 -32.79
C PHE A 80 4.76 -17.82 -33.64
N ASN A 81 5.63 -17.39 -34.54
CA ASN A 81 5.37 -16.22 -35.39
C ASN A 81 4.15 -16.43 -36.31
N LEU A 82 3.95 -17.65 -36.83
CA LEU A 82 2.82 -18.00 -37.68
C LEU A 82 1.46 -17.88 -36.96
N PHE A 83 1.39 -18.36 -35.69
CA PHE A 83 0.11 -18.46 -34.98
C PHE A 83 -0.17 -17.26 -34.06
N PHE A 84 0.85 -16.57 -33.59
CA PHE A 84 0.64 -15.52 -32.56
C PHE A 84 0.61 -14.12 -33.14
N HIS A 85 0.95 -13.89 -34.40
CA HIS A 85 0.91 -12.58 -35.06
C HIS A 85 1.52 -11.48 -34.17
N VAL A 86 2.79 -11.66 -33.77
CA VAL A 86 3.49 -10.86 -32.75
C VAL A 86 3.37 -9.35 -32.98
N GLU A 87 3.58 -8.89 -34.24
CA GLU A 87 3.50 -7.46 -34.58
C GLU A 87 2.10 -6.87 -34.30
N ALA A 88 1.04 -7.55 -34.73
CA ALA A 88 -0.34 -7.12 -34.56
C ALA A 88 -0.73 -7.14 -33.07
N SER A 89 -0.24 -8.12 -32.31
CA SER A 89 -0.43 -8.22 -30.87
C SER A 89 0.28 -7.11 -30.13
N ASN A 90 1.52 -6.83 -30.47
CA ASN A 90 2.31 -5.77 -29.85
C ASN A 90 1.74 -4.38 -30.20
N TYR A 91 1.16 -4.20 -31.39
CA TYR A 91 0.39 -2.99 -31.71
C TYR A 91 -0.82 -2.85 -30.77
N ARG A 92 -1.61 -3.91 -30.53
CA ARG A 92 -2.75 -3.89 -29.60
C ARG A 92 -2.31 -3.61 -28.15
N ASN A 93 -1.20 -4.15 -27.72
CA ASN A 93 -0.64 -3.88 -26.39
C ASN A 93 -0.24 -2.40 -26.23
N ARG A 94 0.36 -1.80 -27.25
CA ARG A 94 0.66 -0.35 -27.26
C ARG A 94 -0.63 0.48 -27.23
N GLN A 95 -1.71 0.05 -27.91
CA GLN A 95 -3.00 0.73 -27.78
C GLN A 95 -3.59 0.59 -26.37
N LYS A 96 -3.46 -0.56 -25.70
CA LYS A 96 -3.84 -0.71 -24.29
C LYS A 96 -3.07 0.28 -23.40
N TYR A 97 -1.76 0.43 -23.61
CA TYR A 97 -0.96 1.43 -22.89
C TYR A 97 -1.44 2.86 -23.18
N ILE A 98 -1.67 3.24 -24.42
CA ILE A 98 -2.17 4.59 -24.77
C ILE A 98 -3.52 4.84 -24.09
N ASN A 99 -4.45 3.90 -24.16
CA ASN A 99 -5.75 4.03 -23.50
C ASN A 99 -5.63 4.16 -21.98
N TYR A 100 -4.70 3.46 -21.36
CA TYR A 100 -4.39 3.57 -19.94
C TYR A 100 -3.87 4.97 -19.59
N VAL A 101 -2.90 5.47 -20.35
CA VAL A 101 -2.34 6.82 -20.19
C VAL A 101 -3.40 7.90 -20.37
N ASP A 102 -4.24 7.78 -21.41
CA ASP A 102 -5.33 8.71 -21.67
C ASP A 102 -6.34 8.73 -20.53
N LYS A 103 -6.66 7.58 -19.95
CA LYS A 103 -7.54 7.46 -18.79
C LYS A 103 -6.95 8.16 -17.55
N ILE A 104 -5.66 8.01 -17.29
CA ILE A 104 -4.97 8.69 -16.17
C ILE A 104 -4.96 10.20 -16.39
N MET A 105 -4.72 10.66 -17.60
CA MET A 105 -4.58 12.08 -17.92
C MET A 105 -5.91 12.79 -18.15
N GLU A 106 -6.99 12.06 -18.35
CA GLU A 106 -8.32 12.61 -18.63
C GLU A 106 -8.80 13.63 -17.59
N PRO A 107 -8.71 13.37 -16.26
CA PRO A 107 -9.13 14.33 -15.24
C PRO A 107 -8.38 15.67 -15.33
N TYR A 108 -7.12 15.64 -15.72
CA TYR A 108 -6.28 16.84 -15.85
C TYR A 108 -6.46 17.57 -17.18
N ASN A 109 -6.91 16.88 -18.22
CA ASN A 109 -7.05 17.41 -19.58
C ASN A 109 -8.50 17.79 -19.92
N ARG A 110 -9.51 17.37 -19.13
CA ARG A 110 -10.93 17.60 -19.40
C ARG A 110 -11.25 19.09 -19.63
N LYS A 111 -10.79 19.96 -18.74
CA LYS A 111 -10.99 21.41 -18.87
C LYS A 111 -10.17 22.00 -20.02
N ILE A 112 -8.98 21.49 -20.25
CA ILE A 112 -8.07 21.96 -21.31
C ILE A 112 -8.66 21.64 -22.69
N LYS A 113 -9.28 20.48 -22.88
CA LYS A 113 -9.96 20.07 -24.13
C LYS A 113 -11.11 21.00 -24.53
N GLN A 114 -11.68 21.74 -23.58
CA GLN A 114 -12.77 22.71 -23.85
C GLN A 114 -12.25 24.06 -24.41
N VAL A 115 -10.94 24.29 -24.36
CA VAL A 115 -10.32 25.53 -24.83
C VAL A 115 -9.61 25.24 -26.15
N SER A 116 -10.03 25.89 -27.23
CA SER A 116 -9.40 25.77 -28.55
C SER A 116 -7.91 26.13 -28.47
N ASN A 117 -7.05 25.28 -29.06
CA ASN A 117 -5.61 25.44 -29.15
C ASN A 117 -4.79 25.31 -27.84
N ALA A 118 -5.38 24.87 -26.75
CA ALA A 118 -4.62 24.61 -25.52
C ALA A 118 -3.80 23.30 -25.64
N LYS A 119 -2.52 23.37 -25.22
CA LYS A 119 -1.63 22.22 -25.25
C LYS A 119 -2.00 21.24 -24.12
N LEU A 120 -2.41 20.03 -24.48
CA LEU A 120 -2.71 18.97 -23.52
C LEU A 120 -1.47 18.59 -22.70
N LYS A 121 -1.70 18.27 -21.43
CA LYS A 121 -0.66 17.72 -20.56
C LYS A 121 -0.36 16.30 -20.98
N LYS A 122 0.94 15.99 -21.11
CA LYS A 122 1.41 14.66 -21.47
C LYS A 122 1.76 13.88 -20.21
N TYR A 123 1.39 12.63 -20.20
CA TYR A 123 1.84 11.67 -19.20
C TYR A 123 3.37 11.50 -19.30
N GLU A 124 4.00 11.38 -18.17
CA GLU A 124 5.41 11.05 -18.04
C GLU A 124 5.55 10.04 -16.89
N TYR A 125 6.08 8.86 -17.20
CA TYR A 125 6.39 7.89 -16.18
C TYR A 125 7.53 8.40 -15.30
N ILE A 126 7.32 8.40 -14.01
CA ILE A 126 8.33 8.82 -13.05
C ILE A 126 9.00 7.55 -12.52
N ASN A 127 10.31 7.51 -12.66
CA ASN A 127 11.09 6.40 -12.16
C ASN A 127 11.05 6.36 -10.63
N ILE A 128 10.40 5.34 -10.09
CA ILE A 128 10.23 5.16 -8.65
C ILE A 128 11.47 4.47 -8.09
N SER A 129 11.99 4.97 -6.98
CA SER A 129 13.07 4.32 -6.23
C SER A 129 12.59 2.97 -5.69
N TYR A 130 13.45 1.96 -5.73
CA TYR A 130 13.10 0.61 -5.29
C TYR A 130 14.26 -0.08 -4.59
N ALA A 131 13.98 -1.15 -3.85
CA ALA A 131 14.94 -2.13 -3.42
C ALA A 131 14.70 -3.42 -4.20
N ILE A 132 15.74 -4.17 -4.48
CA ILE A 132 15.65 -5.48 -5.13
C ILE A 132 16.21 -6.55 -4.22
N GLU A 133 15.46 -7.63 -4.07
CA GLU A 133 15.90 -8.88 -3.46
C GLU A 133 15.90 -9.94 -4.57
N ASP A 134 17.08 -10.35 -5.01
CA ASP A 134 17.25 -11.37 -6.04
C ASP A 134 17.65 -12.68 -5.38
N ASN A 135 16.80 -13.66 -5.49
CA ASN A 135 16.97 -14.98 -4.90
C ASN A 135 17.37 -14.94 -3.42
N PHE A 136 16.63 -14.11 -2.64
CA PHE A 136 16.80 -13.86 -1.19
C PHE A 136 18.05 -13.05 -0.80
N GLU A 137 18.77 -12.48 -1.76
CA GLU A 137 19.88 -11.58 -1.51
C GLU A 137 19.53 -10.14 -1.93
N LEU A 138 19.75 -9.18 -1.03
CA LEU A 138 19.57 -7.77 -1.35
C LEU A 138 20.62 -7.31 -2.35
N GLN A 139 20.17 -6.73 -3.44
CA GLN A 139 21.02 -6.20 -4.50
C GLN A 139 20.87 -4.67 -4.62
N PRO A 140 21.94 -3.95 -5.02
CA PRO A 140 21.83 -2.52 -5.27
C PRO A 140 20.99 -2.25 -6.53
N ALA A 141 20.05 -1.30 -6.44
CA ALA A 141 19.29 -0.81 -7.59
C ALA A 141 20.16 0.19 -8.38
N ASN A 142 20.79 -0.27 -9.45
CA ASN A 142 21.77 0.53 -10.24
C ASN A 142 21.15 1.17 -11.48
N ILE A 143 19.98 0.74 -11.92
CA ILE A 143 19.27 1.23 -13.10
C ILE A 143 17.82 1.55 -12.74
N ASN A 144 17.06 2.16 -13.66
CA ASN A 144 15.65 2.41 -13.41
C ASN A 144 14.84 1.10 -13.37
N LEU A 145 13.69 1.12 -12.70
CA LEU A 145 12.85 -0.05 -12.45
C LEU A 145 12.42 -0.76 -13.74
N ILE A 146 11.99 -0.01 -14.76
CA ILE A 146 11.50 -0.60 -16.01
C ILE A 146 12.61 -1.29 -16.78
N ASP A 147 13.81 -0.70 -16.83
CA ASP A 147 14.96 -1.32 -17.50
C ASP A 147 15.45 -2.56 -16.73
N SER A 148 15.38 -2.55 -15.39
CA SER A 148 15.69 -3.72 -14.56
C SER A 148 14.72 -4.87 -14.84
N LEU A 149 13.42 -4.60 -14.82
CA LEU A 149 12.39 -5.60 -15.15
C LEU A 149 12.53 -6.11 -16.60
N GLN A 150 12.87 -5.24 -17.54
CA GLN A 150 13.13 -5.64 -18.94
C GLN A 150 14.34 -6.57 -19.06
N GLN A 151 15.42 -6.29 -18.33
CA GLN A 151 16.61 -7.16 -18.31
C GLN A 151 16.28 -8.53 -17.74
N ASP A 152 15.48 -8.59 -16.67
CA ASP A 152 15.05 -9.86 -16.09
C ASP A 152 14.12 -10.64 -17.02
N VAL A 153 13.23 -9.97 -17.74
CA VAL A 153 12.38 -10.62 -18.76
C VAL A 153 13.23 -11.15 -19.92
N ALA A 154 14.33 -10.49 -20.26
CA ALA A 154 15.25 -10.94 -21.33
C ALA A 154 16.23 -12.04 -20.89
N SER A 155 16.26 -12.43 -19.62
CA SER A 155 17.16 -13.48 -19.12
C SER A 155 16.83 -14.86 -19.70
N THR A 156 17.75 -15.82 -19.59
CA THR A 156 17.59 -17.18 -20.15
C THR A 156 17.01 -18.20 -19.16
N ASP A 157 16.88 -17.84 -17.89
CA ASP A 157 16.33 -18.66 -16.80
C ASP A 157 14.83 -18.35 -16.54
N ALA A 158 14.11 -19.28 -15.95
CA ALA A 158 12.74 -19.02 -15.49
C ALA A 158 12.74 -18.03 -14.31
N ARG A 159 11.88 -16.99 -14.35
CA ARG A 159 11.83 -15.97 -13.28
C ARG A 159 10.41 -15.61 -12.88
N LEU A 160 10.24 -15.51 -11.55
CA LEU A 160 9.10 -14.84 -10.92
C LEU A 160 9.56 -13.47 -10.43
N LEU A 161 9.03 -12.41 -11.04
CA LEU A 161 9.34 -11.02 -10.73
C LEU A 161 8.15 -10.45 -9.95
N ILE A 162 8.34 -10.17 -8.67
CA ILE A 162 7.28 -9.67 -7.78
C ILE A 162 7.50 -8.18 -7.55
N VAL A 163 6.58 -7.34 -8.00
CA VAL A 163 6.60 -5.89 -7.78
C VAL A 163 5.68 -5.56 -6.62
N GLU A 164 6.26 -5.18 -5.51
CA GLU A 164 5.57 -4.95 -4.24
C GLU A 164 5.51 -3.46 -3.91
N ALA A 165 4.31 -2.98 -3.60
CA ALA A 165 4.12 -1.61 -3.13
C ALA A 165 2.77 -1.42 -2.43
N ALA A 166 2.64 -0.36 -1.65
CA ALA A 166 1.36 0.07 -1.10
C ALA A 166 0.36 0.49 -2.20
N ALA A 167 -0.91 0.66 -1.85
CA ALA A 167 -1.92 1.14 -2.78
C ALA A 167 -1.57 2.56 -3.27
N GLY A 168 -1.74 2.81 -4.57
CA GLY A 168 -1.43 4.11 -5.16
C GLY A 168 0.04 4.35 -5.51
N PHE A 169 0.96 3.42 -5.21
CA PHE A 169 2.40 3.56 -5.45
C PHE A 169 2.83 3.19 -6.88
N GLY A 170 1.92 3.15 -7.83
CA GLY A 170 2.27 3.03 -9.24
C GLY A 170 2.50 1.60 -9.75
N LYS A 171 2.08 0.54 -9.02
CA LYS A 171 2.17 -0.86 -9.47
C LYS A 171 1.63 -1.06 -10.89
N THR A 172 0.38 -0.68 -11.10
CA THR A 172 -0.29 -0.75 -12.41
C THR A 172 0.43 0.08 -13.46
N SER A 173 0.87 1.31 -13.13
CA SER A 173 1.66 2.14 -14.05
C SER A 173 2.96 1.46 -14.47
N THR A 174 3.65 0.80 -13.54
CA THR A 174 4.88 0.04 -13.80
C THR A 174 4.63 -1.10 -14.78
N VAL A 175 3.52 -1.85 -14.60
CA VAL A 175 3.18 -2.95 -15.52
C VAL A 175 2.84 -2.45 -16.92
N TYR A 176 2.10 -1.34 -17.03
CA TYR A 176 1.78 -0.77 -18.32
C TYR A 176 2.99 -0.16 -19.03
N GLU A 177 3.91 0.46 -18.29
CA GLU A 177 5.20 0.91 -18.85
C GLU A 177 6.05 -0.27 -19.35
N LEU A 178 6.12 -1.34 -18.56
CA LEU A 178 6.81 -2.57 -18.97
C LEU A 178 6.14 -3.19 -20.21
N LEU A 179 4.80 -3.27 -20.24
CA LEU A 179 4.04 -3.74 -21.39
C LEU A 179 4.40 -2.95 -22.66
N ASN A 180 4.43 -1.62 -22.56
CA ASN A 180 4.81 -0.74 -23.66
C ASN A 180 6.25 -1.00 -24.11
N LYS A 181 7.18 -1.10 -23.16
CA LYS A 181 8.61 -1.35 -23.41
C LYS A 181 8.85 -2.70 -24.08
N LEU A 182 8.13 -3.75 -23.68
CA LEU A 182 8.23 -5.09 -24.24
C LEU A 182 7.48 -5.25 -25.60
N SER A 183 6.62 -4.29 -25.94
CA SER A 183 5.83 -4.32 -27.19
C SER A 183 6.46 -3.52 -28.33
N ILE A 184 7.74 -3.16 -28.23
CA ILE A 184 8.49 -2.48 -29.31
C ILE A 184 8.73 -3.45 -30.48
N PRO A 185 8.69 -2.97 -31.75
CA PRO A 185 8.76 -3.83 -32.93
C PRO A 185 10.01 -4.71 -33.07
N GLN A 186 11.10 -4.41 -32.35
CA GLN A 186 12.37 -5.16 -32.42
C GLN A 186 12.43 -6.35 -31.45
N VAL A 187 11.37 -6.64 -30.70
CA VAL A 187 11.37 -7.70 -29.68
C VAL A 187 10.45 -8.83 -30.13
N ASP A 188 11.01 -10.02 -30.34
CA ASP A 188 10.28 -11.23 -30.79
C ASP A 188 9.54 -11.93 -29.64
N ILE A 189 8.90 -11.16 -28.77
CA ILE A 189 8.05 -11.66 -27.69
C ILE A 189 6.66 -11.03 -27.77
N ARG A 190 5.69 -11.72 -27.18
CA ARG A 190 4.30 -11.28 -27.09
C ARG A 190 3.90 -11.15 -25.62
N PRO A 191 4.14 -10.04 -24.94
CA PRO A 191 3.72 -9.90 -23.55
C PRO A 191 2.20 -10.03 -23.41
N PHE A 192 1.77 -10.76 -22.38
CA PHE A 192 0.36 -11.00 -22.08
C PHE A 192 -0.01 -10.38 -20.75
N LEU A 193 -0.75 -9.28 -20.79
CA LEU A 193 -1.25 -8.59 -19.62
C LEU A 193 -2.60 -9.13 -19.18
N MET A 194 -2.69 -9.52 -17.91
CA MET A 194 -3.91 -9.89 -17.21
C MET A 194 -4.13 -8.92 -16.02
N GLU A 195 -5.23 -8.17 -16.05
CA GLU A 195 -5.68 -7.33 -14.95
C GLU A 195 -6.58 -8.16 -14.04
N LEU A 196 -6.03 -8.64 -12.93
CA LEU A 196 -6.70 -9.59 -12.03
C LEU A 196 -7.91 -8.97 -11.30
N SER A 197 -7.94 -7.64 -11.19
CA SER A 197 -9.06 -6.89 -10.60
C SER A 197 -10.38 -7.02 -11.36
N LYS A 198 -10.32 -7.26 -12.67
CA LYS A 198 -11.51 -7.31 -13.54
C LYS A 198 -12.32 -8.60 -13.40
N ASP A 199 -11.70 -9.65 -12.91
CA ASP A 199 -12.31 -11.00 -12.86
C ASP A 199 -12.29 -11.60 -11.45
N ARG A 200 -12.86 -10.83 -10.52
CA ARG A 200 -12.88 -11.15 -9.08
C ARG A 200 -13.71 -12.39 -8.73
N SER A 201 -14.40 -13.05 -9.68
CA SER A 201 -15.24 -14.23 -9.43
C SER A 201 -14.51 -15.57 -9.55
N ALA A 202 -13.28 -15.57 -10.04
CA ALA A 202 -12.54 -16.81 -10.27
C ALA A 202 -12.01 -17.42 -8.96
N SER A 203 -12.42 -18.64 -8.66
CA SER A 203 -11.98 -19.40 -7.48
C SER A 203 -10.57 -19.96 -7.61
N THR A 204 -9.99 -20.01 -8.83
CA THR A 204 -8.62 -20.49 -9.07
C THR A 204 -7.96 -19.69 -10.18
N PHE A 205 -6.67 -19.41 -10.02
CA PHE A 205 -5.87 -18.74 -11.06
C PHE A 205 -5.89 -19.49 -12.42
N ARG A 206 -5.94 -20.82 -12.40
CA ARG A 206 -5.99 -21.63 -13.62
C ARG A 206 -7.24 -21.34 -14.45
N TYR A 207 -8.39 -21.23 -13.83
CA TYR A 207 -9.63 -20.89 -14.51
C TYR A 207 -9.55 -19.49 -15.15
N LEU A 208 -9.04 -18.53 -14.38
CA LEU A 208 -8.83 -17.16 -14.87
C LEU A 208 -7.90 -17.12 -16.06
N LEU A 209 -6.77 -17.83 -15.99
CA LEU A 209 -5.81 -17.92 -17.11
C LEU A 209 -6.48 -18.50 -18.38
N LEU A 210 -7.24 -19.58 -18.26
CA LEU A 210 -7.91 -20.19 -19.40
C LEU A 210 -8.95 -19.26 -20.01
N SER A 211 -9.80 -18.63 -19.21
CA SER A 211 -10.78 -17.64 -19.65
C SER A 211 -10.11 -16.45 -20.36
N GLN A 212 -9.02 -15.94 -19.81
CA GLN A 212 -8.28 -14.82 -20.40
C GLN A 212 -7.53 -15.25 -21.70
N ILE A 213 -7.08 -16.49 -21.80
CA ILE A 213 -6.52 -17.03 -23.05
C ILE A 213 -7.63 -17.06 -24.13
N GLU A 214 -8.80 -17.60 -23.82
CA GLU A 214 -9.93 -17.65 -24.76
C GLU A 214 -10.38 -16.25 -25.22
N ALA A 215 -10.32 -15.26 -24.33
CA ALA A 215 -10.73 -13.88 -24.65
C ALA A 215 -9.68 -13.09 -25.47
N ASN A 216 -8.39 -13.39 -25.35
CA ASN A 216 -7.31 -12.58 -25.91
C ASN A 216 -6.54 -13.22 -27.07
N PHE A 217 -6.70 -14.52 -27.28
CA PHE A 217 -6.06 -15.27 -28.37
C PHE A 217 -7.10 -15.76 -29.37
N ASP A 218 -6.63 -16.16 -30.56
CA ASP A 218 -7.50 -16.67 -31.57
C ASP A 218 -8.20 -17.96 -31.09
N ILE A 219 -9.48 -18.11 -31.40
CA ILE A 219 -10.32 -19.25 -30.98
C ILE A 219 -9.78 -20.60 -31.49
N THR A 220 -8.95 -20.59 -32.52
CA THR A 220 -8.31 -21.78 -33.05
C THR A 220 -7.11 -22.25 -32.25
N LEU A 221 -6.53 -21.37 -31.39
CA LEU A 221 -5.40 -21.68 -30.53
C LEU A 221 -5.87 -22.38 -29.27
N LYS A 222 -5.43 -23.61 -29.05
CA LYS A 222 -5.66 -24.32 -27.80
C LYS A 222 -4.85 -23.69 -26.66
N ALA A 223 -5.42 -23.65 -25.49
CA ALA A 223 -4.78 -23.06 -24.28
C ALA A 223 -3.39 -23.68 -23.98
N ASN A 224 -3.20 -24.97 -24.25
CA ASN A 224 -1.91 -25.64 -24.05
C ASN A 224 -0.79 -25.09 -24.95
N VAL A 225 -1.12 -24.60 -26.17
CA VAL A 225 -0.15 -23.92 -27.07
C VAL A 225 0.31 -22.60 -26.46
N VAL A 226 -0.62 -21.82 -25.89
CA VAL A 226 -0.31 -20.55 -25.21
C VAL A 226 0.54 -20.82 -23.97
N ILE A 227 0.15 -21.80 -23.14
CA ILE A 227 0.89 -22.20 -21.95
C ILE A 227 2.31 -22.67 -22.30
N HIS A 228 2.47 -23.46 -23.36
CA HIS A 228 3.79 -23.88 -23.84
C HIS A 228 4.68 -22.66 -24.19
N ASN A 229 4.13 -21.65 -24.86
CA ASN A 229 4.91 -20.46 -25.22
C ASN A 229 5.17 -19.53 -24.03
N ILE A 230 4.31 -19.53 -22.98
CA ILE A 230 4.62 -18.91 -21.69
C ILE A 230 5.84 -19.60 -21.07
N GLN A 231 5.84 -20.94 -21.01
CA GLN A 231 6.95 -21.73 -20.46
C GLN A 231 8.25 -21.53 -21.24
N LYS A 232 8.18 -21.35 -22.56
CA LYS A 232 9.34 -21.04 -23.41
C LYS A 232 9.81 -19.60 -23.36
N GLY A 233 9.18 -18.74 -22.57
CA GLY A 233 9.55 -17.32 -22.41
C GLY A 233 9.15 -16.42 -23.59
N ARG A 234 8.48 -16.94 -24.62
CA ARG A 234 7.99 -16.14 -25.76
C ARG A 234 6.78 -15.28 -25.43
N ILE A 235 6.04 -15.68 -24.40
CA ILE A 235 4.89 -14.94 -23.86
C ILE A 235 5.16 -14.61 -22.40
N PRO A 236 5.88 -13.50 -22.08
CA PRO A 236 5.97 -13.00 -20.71
C PRO A 236 4.58 -12.69 -20.17
N LEU A 237 4.26 -13.23 -19.00
CA LEU A 237 2.97 -13.07 -18.35
C LEU A 237 3.05 -11.90 -17.35
N LEU A 238 2.23 -10.86 -17.55
CA LEU A 238 2.16 -9.69 -16.68
C LEU A 238 0.84 -9.75 -15.91
N LEU A 239 0.91 -9.96 -14.60
CA LEU A 239 -0.22 -10.11 -13.70
C LEU A 239 -0.35 -8.87 -12.82
N ASP A 240 -1.35 -8.03 -13.06
CA ASP A 240 -1.58 -6.83 -12.26
C ASP A 240 -2.67 -7.04 -11.21
N GLY A 241 -2.33 -6.79 -9.93
CA GLY A 241 -3.28 -6.79 -8.83
C GLY A 241 -3.53 -8.16 -8.19
N PHE A 242 -2.50 -8.95 -7.91
CA PHE A 242 -2.63 -10.25 -7.23
C PHE A 242 -3.34 -10.18 -5.88
N ASP A 243 -3.10 -9.12 -5.11
CA ASP A 243 -3.79 -8.85 -3.85
C ASP A 243 -5.30 -8.70 -4.00
N GLU A 244 -5.79 -8.35 -5.19
CA GLU A 244 -7.22 -8.22 -5.46
C GLU A 244 -7.93 -9.56 -5.72
N LEU A 245 -7.20 -10.60 -6.10
CA LEU A 245 -7.73 -11.98 -6.16
C LEU A 245 -7.95 -12.57 -4.78
N LEU A 246 -7.04 -12.27 -3.83
CA LEU A 246 -7.07 -12.82 -2.47
C LEU A 246 -8.16 -12.20 -1.59
N SER A 247 -8.82 -11.14 -2.03
CA SER A 247 -9.75 -10.36 -1.21
C SER A 247 -11.15 -10.98 -1.05
N LYS A 248 -11.45 -12.14 -1.65
CA LYS A 248 -12.80 -12.69 -1.74
C LYS A 248 -13.18 -13.75 -0.74
N ASP A 249 -12.27 -14.63 -0.34
CA ASP A 249 -12.61 -15.80 0.44
C ASP A 249 -12.43 -15.61 1.95
N LEU A 250 -12.24 -14.37 2.41
CA LEU A 250 -12.15 -14.02 3.83
C LEU A 250 -13.53 -14.00 4.55
N ASP A 251 -14.62 -14.29 3.87
CA ASP A 251 -15.96 -14.36 4.45
C ASP A 251 -16.18 -15.61 5.37
N ASN A 252 -15.21 -16.50 5.45
CA ASN A 252 -15.32 -17.75 6.21
C ASN A 252 -14.69 -17.74 7.62
N GLY A 253 -14.55 -16.57 8.26
CA GLY A 253 -14.31 -16.47 9.71
C GLY A 253 -12.94 -16.95 10.20
N SER A 254 -11.94 -17.10 9.36
CA SER A 254 -10.56 -17.41 9.76
C SER A 254 -9.69 -16.14 9.77
N SER A 255 -9.10 -15.87 10.90
CA SER A 255 -8.37 -14.64 11.27
C SER A 255 -7.02 -14.42 10.61
N ASN A 256 -6.72 -15.09 9.50
CA ASN A 256 -5.64 -14.80 8.58
C ASN A 256 -6.13 -15.16 7.17
N PRO A 257 -5.78 -14.40 6.10
CA PRO A 257 -5.93 -14.92 4.74
C PRO A 257 -5.21 -16.26 4.76
N ASP A 258 -5.96 -17.34 4.51
CA ASP A 258 -5.44 -18.65 4.75
C ASP A 258 -4.14 -18.76 3.95
N PHE A 259 -3.00 -18.90 4.65
CA PHE A 259 -1.70 -19.19 4.04
C PHE A 259 -1.86 -20.20 2.90
N LYS A 260 -2.77 -21.16 3.08
CA LYS A 260 -3.14 -22.18 2.09
C LYS A 260 -3.78 -21.63 0.83
N GLU A 261 -4.55 -20.57 0.90
CA GLU A 261 -5.19 -19.99 -0.28
C GLU A 261 -4.18 -19.20 -1.12
N VAL A 262 -3.41 -18.33 -0.47
CA VAL A 262 -2.28 -17.62 -1.11
C VAL A 262 -1.28 -18.62 -1.70
N GLU A 263 -0.94 -19.66 -0.92
CA GLU A 263 -0.07 -20.75 -1.35
C GLU A 263 -0.64 -21.49 -2.57
N SER A 264 -1.93 -21.81 -2.58
CA SER A 264 -2.58 -22.51 -3.67
C SER A 264 -2.58 -21.70 -4.98
N MET A 265 -2.94 -20.41 -4.92
CA MET A 265 -2.93 -19.54 -6.10
C MET A 265 -1.52 -19.31 -6.61
N LEU A 266 -0.58 -19.01 -5.72
CA LEU A 266 0.83 -18.78 -6.07
C LEU A 266 1.47 -20.05 -6.63
N SER A 267 1.17 -21.22 -6.09
CA SER A 267 1.64 -22.53 -6.59
C SER A 267 1.11 -22.82 -7.99
N THR A 268 -0.12 -22.41 -8.31
CA THR A 268 -0.67 -22.54 -9.66
C THR A 268 0.06 -21.63 -10.65
N ILE A 269 0.39 -20.39 -10.25
CA ILE A 269 1.20 -19.46 -11.05
C ILE A 269 2.59 -20.05 -11.31
N VAL A 270 3.23 -20.55 -10.26
CA VAL A 270 4.59 -21.11 -10.31
C VAL A 270 4.65 -22.40 -11.13
N SER A 271 3.56 -23.15 -11.24
CA SER A 271 3.51 -24.33 -12.14
C SER A 271 3.78 -23.99 -13.63
N LEU A 272 3.67 -22.72 -14.00
CA LEU A 272 4.01 -22.20 -15.34
C LEU A 272 5.51 -21.89 -15.48
N LEU A 273 6.26 -21.73 -14.37
CA LEU A 273 7.68 -21.36 -14.38
C LEU A 273 8.54 -22.57 -14.75
N LYS A 274 8.64 -22.83 -16.04
CA LYS A 274 9.48 -23.85 -16.63
C LYS A 274 10.33 -23.23 -17.73
N ASP A 275 11.41 -23.88 -18.07
CA ASP A 275 12.35 -23.49 -19.13
C ASP A 275 12.80 -22.02 -19.00
N GLN A 276 12.21 -21.11 -19.76
CA GLN A 276 12.53 -19.67 -19.77
C GLN A 276 11.35 -18.79 -19.39
N ALA A 277 10.32 -19.33 -18.74
CA ALA A 277 9.11 -18.59 -18.40
C ALA A 277 9.40 -17.32 -17.60
N LYS A 278 8.68 -16.24 -17.91
CA LYS A 278 8.75 -14.96 -17.22
C LYS A 278 7.37 -14.58 -16.75
N ILE A 279 7.25 -14.42 -15.44
CA ILE A 279 5.99 -13.96 -14.81
C ILE A 279 6.32 -12.74 -13.97
N VAL A 280 5.69 -11.63 -14.31
CA VAL A 280 5.74 -10.37 -13.53
C VAL A 280 4.42 -10.27 -12.77
N LEU A 281 4.49 -10.16 -11.47
CA LEU A 281 3.34 -10.14 -10.57
C LEU A 281 3.36 -8.84 -9.75
N THR A 282 2.32 -8.02 -9.85
CA THR A 282 2.18 -6.89 -8.93
C THR A 282 1.31 -7.25 -7.74
N THR A 283 1.69 -6.79 -6.57
CA THR A 283 0.98 -7.09 -5.33
C THR A 283 1.24 -6.03 -4.26
N ARG A 284 0.44 -6.04 -3.19
CA ARG A 284 0.79 -5.33 -1.97
C ARG A 284 1.82 -6.14 -1.18
N LYS A 285 2.72 -5.43 -0.49
CA LYS A 285 3.79 -6.05 0.33
C LYS A 285 3.25 -7.08 1.33
N THR A 286 2.02 -6.93 1.76
CA THR A 286 1.37 -7.76 2.77
C THR A 286 0.50 -8.88 2.22
N ALA A 287 0.36 -8.99 0.90
CA ALA A 287 -0.51 -9.99 0.28
C ALA A 287 0.19 -11.35 0.07
N ILE A 288 1.50 -11.36 -0.01
CA ILE A 288 2.32 -12.57 -0.10
C ILE A 288 3.10 -12.72 1.21
N PHE A 289 3.15 -13.93 1.75
CA PHE A 289 3.98 -14.24 2.91
C PHE A 289 5.47 -13.96 2.62
N SER A 290 6.25 -13.70 3.65
CA SER A 290 7.65 -13.27 3.54
C SER A 290 8.53 -14.04 4.53
N GLY A 291 9.84 -13.86 4.43
CA GLY A 291 10.82 -14.48 5.32
C GLY A 291 10.91 -15.99 5.16
N GLU A 292 11.04 -16.72 6.28
CA GLU A 292 11.26 -18.15 6.32
C GLU A 292 10.14 -18.94 5.63
N ALA A 293 8.87 -18.56 5.83
CA ALA A 293 7.73 -19.22 5.20
C ALA A 293 7.75 -19.12 3.67
N PHE A 294 8.20 -17.99 3.11
CA PHE A 294 8.36 -17.84 1.67
C PHE A 294 9.54 -18.65 1.14
N TYR A 295 10.62 -18.73 1.91
CA TYR A 295 11.79 -19.52 1.56
C TYR A 295 11.49 -21.02 1.54
N GLU A 296 10.78 -21.54 2.54
CA GLU A 296 10.32 -22.95 2.57
C GLU A 296 9.39 -23.27 1.40
N TRP A 297 8.45 -22.38 1.10
CA TRP A 297 7.57 -22.51 -0.05
C TRP A 297 8.37 -22.54 -1.36
N TYR A 298 9.35 -21.65 -1.52
CA TYR A 298 10.22 -21.60 -2.67
C TYR A 298 10.99 -22.91 -2.88
N LEU A 299 11.65 -23.43 -1.83
CA LEU A 299 12.39 -24.69 -1.90
C LEU A 299 11.48 -25.85 -2.36
N LYS A 300 10.29 -25.96 -1.79
CA LYS A 300 9.31 -26.99 -2.16
C LYS A 300 8.94 -26.98 -3.64
N HIS A 301 8.97 -25.80 -4.30
CA HIS A 301 8.55 -25.65 -5.69
C HIS A 301 9.72 -25.65 -6.69
N THR A 302 10.95 -25.45 -6.24
CA THR A 302 12.16 -25.46 -7.08
C THR A 302 12.79 -26.84 -7.25
N ASP A 303 12.44 -27.81 -6.43
CA ASP A 303 13.03 -29.19 -6.49
C ASP A 303 12.85 -29.84 -7.87
N ASN A 304 11.73 -29.61 -8.55
CA ASN A 304 11.43 -30.23 -9.85
C ASN A 304 11.75 -29.32 -11.05
N HIS A 305 11.64 -28.01 -10.87
CA HIS A 305 11.84 -27.00 -11.92
C HIS A 305 12.50 -25.77 -11.28
N PRO A 306 13.82 -25.56 -11.46
CA PRO A 306 14.50 -24.40 -10.90
C PRO A 306 14.02 -23.12 -11.56
N PHE A 307 13.68 -22.13 -10.75
CA PHE A 307 13.39 -20.76 -11.16
C PHE A 307 13.97 -19.78 -10.16
N ARG A 308 14.16 -18.51 -10.57
CA ARG A 308 14.62 -17.45 -9.69
C ARG A 308 13.44 -16.56 -9.27
N VAL A 309 13.52 -16.02 -8.06
CA VAL A 309 12.57 -15.04 -7.56
C VAL A 309 13.29 -13.71 -7.37
N CYS A 310 12.77 -12.67 -8.02
CA CYS A 310 13.24 -11.30 -7.80
C CYS A 310 12.07 -10.46 -7.24
N ARG A 311 12.27 -9.87 -6.07
CA ARG A 311 11.27 -9.01 -5.41
C ARG A 311 11.71 -7.56 -5.55
N TYR A 312 10.89 -6.76 -6.20
CA TYR A 312 11.06 -5.33 -6.42
C TYR A 312 10.16 -4.57 -5.45
N GLN A 313 10.73 -4.06 -4.37
CA GLN A 313 9.99 -3.31 -3.35
C GLN A 313 10.08 -1.83 -3.66
N LEU A 314 8.96 -1.24 -4.09
CA LEU A 314 8.89 0.19 -4.38
C LEU A 314 8.99 0.97 -3.06
N LYS A 315 9.86 1.99 -3.04
CA LYS A 315 10.07 2.87 -1.90
C LYS A 315 9.10 4.05 -1.93
N GLU A 316 8.99 4.73 -0.81
CA GLU A 316 8.26 5.98 -0.72
C GLU A 316 8.82 7.01 -1.69
N PRO A 317 7.96 7.75 -2.41
CA PRO A 317 8.39 8.70 -3.40
C PRO A 317 9.02 9.93 -2.75
N LEU A 318 10.04 10.46 -3.38
CA LEU A 318 10.62 11.73 -2.98
C LEU A 318 9.97 12.86 -3.79
N ALA A 319 9.45 13.88 -3.10
CA ALA A 319 8.77 15.01 -3.76
C ALA A 319 9.66 15.69 -4.83
N GLN A 320 11.00 15.68 -4.65
CA GLN A 320 11.98 16.22 -5.59
C GLN A 320 12.00 15.47 -6.94
N GLU A 321 11.68 14.18 -6.96
CA GLU A 321 11.63 13.36 -8.18
C GLU A 321 10.32 13.59 -8.95
N TRP A 322 9.26 13.95 -8.22
CA TRP A 322 7.90 14.06 -8.75
C TRP A 322 7.54 15.47 -9.21
N LEU A 323 7.95 16.49 -8.47
CA LEU A 323 7.49 17.86 -8.71
C LEU A 323 8.49 18.68 -9.53
N PRO A 324 8.02 19.47 -10.51
CA PRO A 324 8.87 20.48 -11.16
C PRO A 324 9.47 21.43 -10.10
N LYS A 325 10.73 21.81 -10.28
CA LYS A 325 11.47 22.64 -9.32
C LYS A 325 10.70 23.90 -8.88
N LYS A 326 10.03 24.58 -9.82
CA LYS A 326 9.21 25.76 -9.53
C LYS A 326 8.09 25.48 -8.53
N ARG A 327 7.42 24.31 -8.63
CA ARG A 327 6.37 23.91 -7.71
C ARG A 327 6.94 23.45 -6.36
N LEU A 328 8.04 22.70 -6.42
CA LEU A 328 8.75 22.25 -5.23
C LEU A 328 9.18 23.42 -4.35
N ASP A 329 9.84 24.43 -4.95
CA ASP A 329 10.37 25.60 -4.23
C ASP A 329 9.26 26.51 -3.66
N SER A 330 8.02 26.38 -4.15
CA SER A 330 6.87 27.18 -3.72
C SER A 330 6.06 26.55 -2.60
N LEU A 331 6.26 25.27 -2.32
CA LEU A 331 5.57 24.56 -1.24
C LEU A 331 6.33 24.68 0.07
N ASN A 332 5.58 24.74 1.19
CA ASN A 332 6.17 24.72 2.52
C ASN A 332 6.91 23.39 2.75
N LYS A 333 8.08 23.43 3.38
CA LYS A 333 8.91 22.24 3.69
C LYS A 333 8.17 21.21 4.54
N ASP A 334 7.27 21.64 5.43
CA ASP A 334 6.50 20.74 6.28
C ASP A 334 5.41 20.01 5.49
N ILE A 335 4.79 20.69 4.50
CA ILE A 335 3.90 20.03 3.53
C ILE A 335 4.69 19.00 2.73
N LEU A 336 5.88 19.34 2.24
CA LEU A 336 6.69 18.43 1.43
C LEU A 336 7.07 17.14 2.17
N ARG A 337 7.34 17.21 3.48
CA ARG A 337 7.64 16.04 4.32
C ARG A 337 6.46 15.10 4.53
N SER A 338 5.23 15.61 4.42
CA SER A 338 4.01 14.82 4.54
C SER A 338 3.51 14.26 3.19
N LEU A 339 4.14 14.65 2.07
CA LEU A 339 3.75 14.25 0.72
C LEU A 339 4.46 12.97 0.24
N GLU A 340 4.27 11.88 0.96
CA GLU A 340 4.85 10.57 0.62
C GLU A 340 3.92 9.71 -0.26
N ASN A 341 2.85 10.31 -0.80
CA ASN A 341 1.89 9.59 -1.62
C ASN A 341 2.02 9.94 -3.11
N PRO A 342 2.33 8.98 -4.00
CA PRO A 342 2.49 9.22 -5.43
C PRO A 342 1.26 9.80 -6.11
N VAL A 343 0.05 9.47 -5.63
CA VAL A 343 -1.19 10.01 -6.21
C VAL A 343 -1.32 11.49 -5.94
N LEU A 344 -0.99 11.93 -4.70
CA LEU A 344 -0.96 13.35 -4.35
C LEU A 344 0.14 14.10 -5.10
N LEU A 345 1.33 13.52 -5.19
CA LEU A 345 2.44 14.10 -5.95
C LEU A 345 2.10 14.20 -7.44
N GLY A 346 1.47 13.16 -8.01
CA GLY A 346 0.93 13.18 -9.37
C GLY A 346 -0.15 14.26 -9.54
N TYR A 347 -1.06 14.37 -8.59
CA TYR A 347 -2.05 15.45 -8.57
C TYR A 347 -1.39 16.82 -8.60
N LEU A 348 -0.47 17.10 -7.70
CA LEU A 348 0.28 18.36 -7.65
C LEU A 348 1.14 18.62 -8.90
N ARG A 349 1.63 17.56 -9.56
CA ARG A 349 2.37 17.67 -10.81
C ARG A 349 1.51 18.11 -11.98
N TYR A 350 0.28 17.58 -12.08
CA TYR A 350 -0.55 17.70 -13.29
C TYR A 350 -1.68 18.72 -13.21
N ILE A 351 -2.05 19.24 -12.04
CA ILE A 351 -3.05 20.33 -11.97
C ILE A 351 -2.55 21.57 -12.71
N ASP A 352 -3.45 22.42 -13.18
CA ASP A 352 -3.08 23.69 -13.80
C ASP A 352 -2.47 24.67 -12.78
N ASP A 353 -1.70 25.64 -13.28
CA ASP A 353 -0.96 26.54 -12.41
C ASP A 353 -1.88 27.47 -11.60
N SER A 354 -3.07 27.79 -12.12
CA SER A 354 -4.05 28.62 -11.40
C SER A 354 -4.64 27.87 -10.20
N ASN A 355 -5.00 26.60 -10.37
CA ASN A 355 -5.45 25.74 -9.27
C ASN A 355 -4.33 25.47 -8.27
N PHE A 356 -3.10 25.24 -8.75
CA PHE A 356 -1.95 25.06 -7.88
C PHE A 356 -1.70 26.30 -7.00
N GLU A 357 -1.72 27.51 -7.61
CA GLU A 357 -1.57 28.78 -6.88
C GLU A 357 -2.73 29.03 -5.91
N ASN A 358 -3.96 28.67 -6.28
CA ASN A 358 -5.10 28.76 -5.39
C ASN A 358 -4.92 27.84 -4.16
N ILE A 359 -4.59 26.57 -4.39
CA ILE A 359 -4.31 25.60 -3.31
C ILE A 359 -3.22 26.12 -2.38
N ARG A 360 -2.12 26.67 -2.94
CA ARG A 360 -1.03 27.25 -2.17
C ARG A 360 -1.45 28.44 -1.30
N ARG A 361 -2.30 29.33 -1.84
CA ARG A 361 -2.77 30.54 -1.14
C ARG A 361 -3.82 30.24 -0.08
N THR A 362 -4.72 29.31 -0.34
CA THR A 362 -5.87 29.03 0.53
C THR A 362 -5.63 27.89 1.50
N ASN A 363 -4.46 27.25 1.49
CA ASN A 363 -4.19 26.01 2.20
C ASN A 363 -5.28 24.93 2.00
N SER A 364 -5.92 24.95 0.82
CA SER A 364 -7.02 24.03 0.48
C SER A 364 -6.52 22.72 -0.16
N LEU A 365 -5.22 22.42 -0.02
CA LEU A 365 -4.61 21.21 -0.59
C LEU A 365 -5.35 19.94 -0.18
N ILE A 366 -5.65 19.81 1.10
CA ILE A 366 -6.30 18.63 1.66
C ILE A 366 -7.69 18.41 1.06
N ASN A 367 -8.52 19.44 1.10
CA ASN A 367 -9.90 19.37 0.57
C ASN A 367 -9.90 19.07 -0.93
N SER A 368 -9.03 19.74 -1.69
CA SER A 368 -8.89 19.51 -3.13
C SER A 368 -8.39 18.11 -3.46
N TYR A 369 -7.51 17.58 -2.64
CA TYR A 369 -6.98 16.23 -2.80
C TYR A 369 -8.01 15.16 -2.44
N PHE A 370 -8.75 15.32 -1.35
CA PHE A 370 -9.84 14.39 -1.02
C PHE A 370 -10.92 14.41 -2.08
N ASP A 371 -11.37 15.58 -2.55
CA ASP A 371 -12.34 15.66 -3.66
C ASP A 371 -11.85 14.88 -4.89
N PHE A 372 -10.58 15.04 -5.25
CA PHE A 372 -9.98 14.32 -6.37
C PHE A 372 -9.95 12.79 -6.14
N LEU A 373 -9.51 12.34 -4.97
CA LEU A 373 -9.43 10.90 -4.64
C LEU A 373 -10.80 10.25 -4.62
N LEU A 374 -11.76 10.87 -3.95
CA LEU A 374 -13.10 10.31 -3.75
C LEU A 374 -13.88 10.25 -5.07
N ARG A 375 -13.75 11.26 -5.95
CA ARG A 375 -14.30 11.20 -7.32
C ARG A 375 -13.71 10.07 -8.14
N ARG A 376 -12.40 9.86 -8.03
CA ARG A 376 -11.73 8.75 -8.71
C ARG A 376 -12.26 7.39 -8.24
N GLU A 377 -12.57 7.23 -6.95
CA GLU A 377 -13.12 5.99 -6.41
C GLU A 377 -14.57 5.73 -6.87
N ILE A 378 -15.38 6.75 -7.03
CA ILE A 378 -16.71 6.64 -7.67
C ILE A 378 -16.57 5.97 -9.04
N GLU A 379 -15.65 6.48 -9.88
CA GLU A 379 -15.45 5.95 -11.23
C GLU A 379 -14.82 4.55 -11.24
N ARG A 380 -13.90 4.28 -10.30
CA ARG A 380 -13.14 3.01 -10.25
C ARG A 380 -13.97 1.83 -9.77
N GLN A 381 -14.82 2.05 -8.78
CA GLN A 381 -15.58 0.99 -8.11
C GLN A 381 -17.08 1.05 -8.41
N ASP A 382 -17.53 1.97 -9.26
CA ASP A 382 -18.94 2.24 -9.53
C ASP A 382 -19.74 2.50 -8.23
N LEU A 383 -19.15 3.34 -7.34
CA LEU A 383 -19.73 3.61 -6.04
C LEU A 383 -20.95 4.56 -6.18
N PRO A 384 -22.12 4.23 -5.61
CA PRO A 384 -23.29 5.09 -5.66
C PRO A 384 -23.24 6.24 -4.63
N PHE A 385 -22.12 6.42 -3.93
CA PHE A 385 -21.92 7.46 -2.91
C PHE A 385 -21.32 8.72 -3.52
N SER A 386 -21.86 9.88 -3.18
CA SER A 386 -21.25 11.18 -3.50
C SER A 386 -19.90 11.34 -2.76
N VAL A 387 -19.12 12.34 -3.15
CA VAL A 387 -17.87 12.70 -2.47
C VAL A 387 -18.12 12.99 -0.99
N ASP A 388 -19.15 13.78 -0.68
CA ASP A 388 -19.47 14.16 0.70
C ASP A 388 -19.93 12.95 1.54
N GLU A 389 -20.73 12.04 0.96
CA GLU A 389 -21.16 10.81 1.64
C GLU A 389 -19.95 9.91 1.96
N GLN A 390 -19.02 9.75 1.01
CA GLN A 390 -17.79 8.99 1.27
C GLN A 390 -16.93 9.66 2.34
N LEU A 391 -16.75 10.98 2.27
CA LEU A 391 -15.96 11.74 3.24
C LEU A 391 -16.50 11.51 4.66
N VAL A 392 -17.80 11.66 4.88
CA VAL A 392 -18.46 11.43 6.18
C VAL A 392 -18.24 9.99 6.68
N ILE A 393 -18.27 8.98 5.80
CA ILE A 393 -18.03 7.59 6.18
C ILE A 393 -16.59 7.43 6.71
N PHE A 394 -15.59 7.95 6.00
CA PHE A 394 -14.18 7.81 6.38
C PHE A 394 -13.78 8.72 7.55
N GLU A 395 -14.43 9.86 7.73
CA GLU A 395 -14.33 10.68 8.93
C GLU A 395 -14.78 9.89 10.17
N LYS A 396 -15.93 9.24 10.11
CA LYS A 396 -16.44 8.39 11.20
C LYS A 396 -15.52 7.19 11.45
N LEU A 397 -15.01 6.56 10.38
CA LEU A 397 -14.06 5.47 10.50
C LEU A 397 -12.75 5.94 11.16
N SER A 398 -12.30 7.18 10.90
CA SER A 398 -11.12 7.76 11.58
C SER A 398 -11.34 7.93 13.08
N LEU A 399 -12.55 8.33 13.52
CA LEU A 399 -12.92 8.37 14.93
C LEU A 399 -12.92 6.97 15.57
N TYR A 400 -13.41 5.95 14.85
CA TYR A 400 -13.34 4.57 15.30
C TYR A 400 -11.89 4.15 15.55
N PHE A 401 -10.97 4.40 14.61
CA PHE A 401 -9.55 4.07 14.77
C PHE A 401 -8.92 4.81 15.96
N ALA A 402 -9.19 6.11 16.07
CA ALA A 402 -8.67 6.92 17.17
C ALA A 402 -9.24 6.50 18.53
N GLY A 403 -10.55 6.22 18.59
CA GLY A 403 -11.24 5.82 19.83
C GLY A 403 -10.77 4.49 20.39
N PHE A 404 -10.37 3.58 19.52
CA PHE A 404 -9.77 2.29 19.92
C PHE A 404 -8.24 2.32 20.00
N ASP A 405 -7.62 3.46 19.73
CA ASP A 405 -6.16 3.63 19.69
C ASP A 405 -5.47 2.57 18.82
N ILE A 406 -6.01 2.33 17.62
CA ILE A 406 -5.53 1.36 16.67
C ILE A 406 -5.11 2.03 15.37
N SER A 407 -4.09 1.50 14.69
CA SER A 407 -3.68 1.93 13.35
C SER A 407 -4.21 1.02 12.23
N SER A 408 -4.66 -0.19 12.61
CA SER A 408 -5.25 -1.18 11.69
C SER A 408 -6.03 -2.23 12.47
N ASP A 409 -7.03 -2.85 11.85
CA ASP A 409 -7.82 -3.93 12.43
C ASP A 409 -8.12 -5.02 11.39
N SER A 410 -8.68 -6.16 11.82
CA SER A 410 -9.05 -7.23 10.92
C SER A 410 -10.05 -6.73 9.87
N ARG A 411 -10.08 -7.39 8.71
CA ARG A 411 -11.01 -7.02 7.64
C ARG A 411 -12.47 -7.09 8.11
N GLU A 412 -12.82 -8.13 8.87
CA GLU A 412 -14.16 -8.33 9.41
C GLU A 412 -14.56 -7.18 10.35
N ASN A 413 -13.66 -6.75 11.24
CA ASN A 413 -13.92 -5.67 12.16
C ASN A 413 -14.09 -4.34 11.41
N ILE A 414 -13.25 -4.06 10.41
CA ILE A 414 -13.39 -2.86 9.57
C ILE A 414 -14.68 -2.90 8.74
N LYS A 415 -15.03 -4.06 8.18
CA LYS A 415 -16.29 -4.24 7.45
C LYS A 415 -17.49 -4.04 8.38
N GLY A 416 -17.45 -4.60 9.57
CA GLY A 416 -18.49 -4.42 10.59
C GLY A 416 -18.60 -2.95 11.03
N ALA A 417 -17.46 -2.29 11.28
CA ALA A 417 -17.42 -0.88 11.61
C ALA A 417 -18.03 0.00 10.50
N ILE A 418 -17.64 -0.22 9.24
CA ILE A 418 -18.21 0.53 8.10
C ILE A 418 -19.73 0.28 7.98
N ALA A 419 -20.18 -0.97 8.12
CA ALA A 419 -21.61 -1.31 8.06
C ALA A 419 -22.41 -0.56 9.15
N GLU A 420 -21.90 -0.49 10.37
CA GLU A 420 -22.53 0.23 11.48
C GLU A 420 -22.48 1.75 11.30
N LEU A 421 -21.27 2.29 11.03
CA LEU A 421 -21.04 3.73 10.92
C LEU A 421 -21.76 4.37 9.71
N ALA A 422 -21.97 3.62 8.66
CA ALA A 422 -22.59 4.05 7.41
C ALA A 422 -23.95 3.39 7.13
N GLU A 423 -24.57 2.72 8.11
CA GLU A 423 -25.81 1.96 7.95
C GLU A 423 -26.85 2.70 7.13
N LYS A 424 -27.19 3.93 7.52
CA LYS A 424 -28.18 4.77 6.82
C LYS A 424 -27.81 5.08 5.38
N GLN A 425 -26.52 5.38 5.12
CA GLN A 425 -26.04 5.68 3.79
C GLN A 425 -26.06 4.42 2.91
N ILE A 426 -25.62 3.28 3.44
CA ILE A 426 -25.58 2.00 2.73
C ILE A 426 -27.00 1.53 2.41
N THR A 427 -27.90 1.50 3.39
CA THR A 427 -29.28 1.07 3.18
C THR A 427 -30.01 1.94 2.17
N ASN A 428 -29.80 3.26 2.19
CA ASN A 428 -30.42 4.18 1.23
C ASN A 428 -29.91 4.01 -0.21
N LYS A 429 -28.69 3.47 -0.41
CA LYS A 429 -28.06 3.28 -1.71
C LYS A 429 -28.14 1.82 -2.21
N ALA A 430 -28.57 0.89 -1.35
CA ALA A 430 -28.70 -0.51 -1.72
C ALA A 430 -29.73 -0.70 -2.84
N THR A 431 -29.35 -1.49 -3.85
CA THR A 431 -30.19 -1.82 -5.01
C THR A 431 -30.05 -3.30 -5.32
N MET A 432 -30.80 -3.83 -6.29
CA MET A 432 -30.62 -5.21 -6.76
C MET A 432 -29.22 -5.46 -7.37
N GLN A 433 -28.54 -4.44 -7.87
CA GLN A 433 -27.20 -4.53 -8.45
C GLN A 433 -26.09 -4.34 -7.41
N HIS A 434 -26.37 -3.54 -6.37
CA HIS A 434 -25.45 -3.21 -5.29
C HIS A 434 -26.15 -3.46 -3.96
N ASP A 435 -26.08 -4.69 -3.46
CA ASP A 435 -26.58 -5.00 -2.12
C ASP A 435 -25.69 -4.39 -1.02
N GLU A 436 -26.17 -4.34 0.20
CA GLU A 436 -25.46 -3.74 1.33
C GLU A 436 -24.08 -4.39 1.56
N ASN A 437 -23.96 -5.69 1.35
CA ASN A 437 -22.70 -6.41 1.50
C ASN A 437 -21.69 -6.00 0.42
N THR A 438 -22.12 -5.88 -0.83
CA THR A 438 -21.31 -5.40 -1.95
C THR A 438 -20.82 -3.99 -1.71
N LEU A 439 -21.68 -3.07 -1.26
CA LEU A 439 -21.32 -1.69 -0.95
C LEU A 439 -20.34 -1.61 0.21
N THR A 440 -20.55 -2.37 1.27
CA THR A 440 -19.65 -2.43 2.42
C THR A 440 -18.28 -2.99 2.03
N ASN A 441 -18.24 -4.03 1.21
CA ASN A 441 -17.00 -4.58 0.68
C ASN A 441 -16.26 -3.58 -0.22
N ALA A 442 -16.97 -2.83 -1.06
CA ALA A 442 -16.37 -1.80 -1.89
C ALA A 442 -15.74 -0.67 -1.05
N LEU A 443 -16.43 -0.22 0.01
CA LEU A 443 -15.90 0.76 0.97
C LEU A 443 -14.69 0.21 1.76
N THR A 444 -14.71 -1.07 2.14
CA THR A 444 -13.57 -1.72 2.81
C THR A 444 -12.34 -1.84 1.89
N ASN A 445 -12.56 -1.90 0.57
CA ASN A 445 -11.50 -1.93 -0.45
C ASN A 445 -11.18 -0.53 -1.04
N HIS A 446 -11.63 0.52 -0.39
CA HIS A 446 -11.44 1.89 -0.84
C HIS A 446 -9.96 2.30 -0.86
N ALA A 447 -9.57 3.20 -1.78
CA ALA A 447 -8.18 3.65 -1.92
C ALA A 447 -7.62 4.44 -0.71
N LEU A 448 -8.47 4.91 0.20
CA LEU A 448 -8.05 5.51 1.47
C LEU A 448 -7.58 4.46 2.49
N LEU A 449 -7.87 3.17 2.27
CA LEU A 449 -7.49 2.07 3.13
C LEU A 449 -6.45 1.18 2.46
N ASP A 450 -5.57 0.59 3.26
CA ASP A 450 -4.57 -0.36 2.79
C ASP A 450 -4.37 -1.49 3.79
N ARG A 451 -3.91 -2.63 3.29
CA ARG A 451 -3.54 -3.77 4.12
C ARG A 451 -2.14 -3.52 4.72
N LYS A 452 -2.03 -3.65 6.03
CA LYS A 452 -0.79 -3.48 6.78
C LYS A 452 0.02 -4.79 6.85
N GLU A 453 1.25 -4.73 7.33
CA GLU A 453 2.18 -5.89 7.42
C GLU A 453 1.63 -7.09 8.20
N ASN A 454 0.72 -6.87 9.13
CA ASN A 454 0.04 -7.90 9.92
C ASN A 454 -1.22 -8.46 9.25
N GLY A 455 -1.51 -8.11 7.99
CA GLY A 455 -2.72 -8.50 7.26
C GLY A 455 -3.97 -7.67 7.58
N ASN A 456 -3.93 -6.83 8.61
CA ASN A 456 -5.02 -5.94 9.00
C ASN A 456 -5.23 -4.81 7.98
N ILE A 457 -6.41 -4.19 8.00
CA ILE A 457 -6.73 -3.02 7.19
C ILE A 457 -6.60 -1.76 8.03
N GLY A 458 -5.96 -0.74 7.50
CA GLY A 458 -5.82 0.58 8.11
C GLY A 458 -5.83 1.67 7.06
N PHE A 459 -5.83 2.94 7.47
CA PHE A 459 -5.67 4.02 6.51
C PHE A 459 -4.33 3.89 5.77
N ILE A 460 -4.30 4.27 4.49
CA ILE A 460 -3.12 4.11 3.62
C ILE A 460 -1.85 4.71 4.24
N ASN A 461 -1.97 5.87 4.88
CA ASN A 461 -0.91 6.52 5.65
C ASN A 461 -1.47 7.39 6.77
N ASP A 462 -0.60 7.80 7.68
CA ASP A 462 -0.93 8.66 8.82
C ASP A 462 -1.45 10.04 8.37
N PHE A 463 -0.96 10.59 7.27
CA PHE A 463 -1.41 11.88 6.76
C PHE A 463 -2.91 11.89 6.45
N ILE A 464 -3.40 10.87 5.74
CA ILE A 464 -4.85 10.74 5.42
C ILE A 464 -5.65 10.50 6.70
N PHE A 465 -5.21 9.56 7.54
CA PHE A 465 -5.88 9.27 8.80
C PHE A 465 -6.05 10.52 9.67
N ILE A 466 -4.96 11.23 9.90
CA ILE A 466 -4.95 12.40 10.79
C ILE A 466 -5.76 13.56 10.25
N ASN A 467 -5.71 13.81 8.93
CA ASN A 467 -6.54 14.86 8.34
C ASN A 467 -8.03 14.54 8.44
N LEU A 468 -8.45 13.30 8.14
CA LEU A 468 -9.84 12.87 8.31
C LEU A 468 -10.29 12.97 9.77
N LEU A 469 -9.45 12.55 10.71
CA LEU A 469 -9.72 12.68 12.14
C LEU A 469 -9.87 14.14 12.57
N SER A 470 -8.98 15.01 12.12
CA SER A 470 -9.00 16.43 12.46
C SER A 470 -10.24 17.12 11.88
N ILE A 471 -10.61 16.80 10.62
CA ILE A 471 -11.84 17.27 9.98
C ILE A 471 -13.06 16.75 10.76
N SER A 472 -13.09 15.47 11.11
CA SER A 472 -14.18 14.87 11.86
C SER A 472 -14.37 15.53 13.23
N ILE A 473 -13.31 15.78 13.97
CA ILE A 473 -13.40 16.47 15.27
C ILE A 473 -13.90 17.90 15.08
N LYS A 474 -13.48 18.58 14.00
CA LYS A 474 -13.92 19.93 13.68
C LYS A 474 -15.42 19.99 13.36
N ASP A 475 -15.92 19.09 12.53
CA ASP A 475 -17.22 19.22 11.83
C ASP A 475 -18.33 18.30 12.36
N THR A 476 -18.00 17.18 13.06
CA THR A 476 -19.00 16.20 13.52
C THR A 476 -19.72 16.67 14.79
N ASP A 477 -20.94 16.16 15.00
CA ASP A 477 -21.75 16.41 16.20
C ASP A 477 -21.03 15.91 17.49
N ASP A 478 -21.17 16.67 18.56
CA ASP A 478 -20.55 16.38 19.88
C ASP A 478 -20.94 15.02 20.43
N SER A 479 -22.19 14.59 20.24
CA SER A 479 -22.69 13.31 20.73
C SER A 479 -21.97 12.13 20.09
N TYR A 480 -21.64 12.23 18.81
CA TYR A 480 -20.95 11.16 18.07
C TYR A 480 -19.45 11.09 18.41
N THR A 481 -18.80 12.24 18.51
CA THR A 481 -17.38 12.29 18.85
C THR A 481 -17.11 11.78 20.27
N ASN A 482 -18.00 12.08 21.23
CA ASN A 482 -17.90 11.63 22.61
C ASN A 482 -18.05 10.11 22.79
N LEU A 483 -18.65 9.40 21.81
CA LEU A 483 -18.73 7.93 21.85
C LEU A 483 -17.37 7.27 21.59
N PHE A 484 -16.51 7.90 20.80
CA PHE A 484 -15.25 7.32 20.35
C PHE A 484 -14.01 7.98 20.95
N LEU A 485 -14.07 9.27 21.30
CA LEU A 485 -12.92 10.06 21.72
C LEU A 485 -13.17 10.70 23.09
N ASN A 486 -12.93 9.94 24.17
CA ASN A 486 -12.92 10.52 25.51
C ASN A 486 -11.58 11.20 25.86
N GLU A 487 -10.47 10.61 25.41
CA GLU A 487 -9.11 11.10 25.67
C GLU A 487 -8.27 11.07 24.40
N ILE A 488 -7.51 12.12 24.15
CA ILE A 488 -6.51 12.18 23.08
C ILE A 488 -5.13 12.02 23.70
N SER A 489 -4.35 11.08 23.16
CA SER A 489 -2.96 10.92 23.54
C SER A 489 -2.09 12.05 22.97
N TYR A 490 -0.98 12.37 23.65
CA TYR A 490 -0.04 13.38 23.17
C TYR A 490 0.46 13.09 21.73
N PRO A 491 0.90 11.87 21.37
CA PRO A 491 1.35 11.58 20.00
C PRO A 491 0.27 11.82 18.93
N LEU A 492 -0.99 11.54 19.26
CA LEU A 492 -2.09 11.77 18.34
C LEU A 492 -2.35 13.27 18.16
N LEU A 493 -2.37 14.01 19.26
CA LEU A 493 -2.53 15.47 19.24
C LEU A 493 -1.39 16.16 18.47
N GLU A 494 -0.14 15.73 18.68
CA GLU A 494 1.03 16.25 17.97
C GLU A 494 0.86 16.09 16.44
N LYS A 495 0.46 14.89 16.00
CA LYS A 495 0.19 14.63 14.57
C LYS A 495 -0.96 15.51 14.04
N MET A 496 -2.02 15.70 14.82
CA MET A 496 -3.15 16.57 14.43
C MET A 496 -2.71 18.03 14.31
N ILE A 497 -1.94 18.54 15.25
CA ILE A 497 -1.37 19.89 15.22
C ILE A 497 -0.47 20.06 13.99
N PHE A 498 0.40 19.08 13.74
CA PHE A 498 1.27 19.09 12.56
C PHE A 498 0.47 19.10 11.25
N SER A 499 -0.56 18.27 11.15
CA SER A 499 -1.45 18.25 10.00
C SER A 499 -2.20 19.58 9.83
N ALA A 500 -2.75 20.12 10.93
CA ALA A 500 -3.49 21.37 10.93
C ALA A 500 -2.60 22.60 10.63
N SER A 501 -1.28 22.50 10.76
CA SER A 501 -0.35 23.60 10.39
C SER A 501 -0.48 23.99 8.91
N THR A 502 -1.00 23.10 8.07
CA THR A 502 -1.29 23.35 6.65
C THR A 502 -2.64 24.02 6.41
N TRP A 503 -3.47 24.17 7.45
CA TRP A 503 -4.80 24.74 7.37
C TRP A 503 -4.76 26.27 7.53
N ASN A 504 -5.83 26.94 7.06
CA ASN A 504 -6.00 28.35 7.38
C ASN A 504 -6.25 28.55 8.89
N ILE A 505 -6.06 29.78 9.37
CA ILE A 505 -6.13 30.08 10.81
C ILE A 505 -7.52 29.87 11.38
N ASP A 506 -8.57 30.18 10.61
CA ASP A 506 -9.96 30.05 11.08
C ASP A 506 -10.30 28.57 11.32
N ASP A 507 -9.94 27.70 10.41
CA ASP A 507 -10.14 26.24 10.56
C ASP A 507 -9.34 25.67 11.72
N ARG A 508 -8.10 26.15 11.96
CA ARG A 508 -7.28 25.76 13.11
C ARG A 508 -7.91 26.19 14.45
N GLU A 509 -8.44 27.41 14.52
CA GLU A 509 -9.15 27.90 15.69
C GLU A 509 -10.45 27.11 15.97
N ILE A 510 -11.20 26.74 14.92
CA ILE A 510 -12.38 25.89 15.05
C ILE A 510 -12.00 24.51 15.57
N LEU A 511 -10.92 23.89 15.02
CA LEU A 511 -10.40 22.63 15.51
C LEU A 511 -10.02 22.71 16.99
N TYR A 512 -9.30 23.76 17.40
CA TYR A 512 -8.93 23.98 18.79
C TYR A 512 -10.15 24.06 19.72
N LYS A 513 -11.13 24.86 19.36
CA LYS A 513 -12.40 24.99 20.12
C LYS A 513 -13.13 23.66 20.22
N SER A 514 -13.15 22.89 19.12
CA SER A 514 -13.78 21.56 19.06
C SER A 514 -13.02 20.54 19.92
N LEU A 515 -11.69 20.54 19.91
CA LEU A 515 -10.86 19.72 20.79
C LEU A 515 -11.15 19.98 22.28
N LEU A 516 -11.24 21.25 22.68
CA LEU A 516 -11.56 21.62 24.06
C LEU A 516 -12.94 21.17 24.50
N ARG A 517 -13.92 21.18 23.59
CA ARG A 517 -15.31 20.84 23.87
C ARG A 517 -15.56 19.34 23.87
N LYS A 518 -14.98 18.63 22.88
CA LYS A 518 -15.30 17.24 22.57
C LYS A 518 -14.34 16.22 23.20
N CYS A 519 -13.14 16.64 23.59
CA CYS A 519 -12.09 15.74 24.06
C CYS A 519 -11.64 16.12 25.45
N LYS A 520 -11.40 15.11 26.28
CA LYS A 520 -10.74 15.33 27.57
C LYS A 520 -9.25 15.52 27.36
N LEU A 521 -8.84 16.76 27.30
CA LEU A 521 -7.42 17.13 27.27
C LEU A 521 -6.96 17.43 28.70
N ASN A 522 -5.83 16.88 29.13
CA ASN A 522 -5.15 17.34 30.33
C ASN A 522 -4.60 18.78 30.13
N ASN A 523 -4.15 19.41 31.15
CA ASN A 523 -3.68 20.80 31.09
C ASN A 523 -2.50 20.97 30.13
N THR A 524 -1.61 19.99 30.04
CA THR A 524 -0.46 20.00 29.13
C THR A 524 -0.92 20.00 27.68
N LEU A 525 -1.84 19.12 27.35
CA LEU A 525 -2.38 19.02 25.98
C LEU A 525 -3.20 20.24 25.59
N LYS A 526 -3.96 20.83 26.52
CA LYS A 526 -4.67 22.11 26.31
C LYS A 526 -3.71 23.24 25.96
N PHE A 527 -2.66 23.36 26.75
CA PHE A 527 -1.63 24.38 26.52
C PHE A 527 -0.96 24.18 25.14
N TRP A 528 -0.55 22.96 24.86
CA TRP A 528 0.10 22.63 23.59
C TRP A 528 -0.77 22.92 22.37
N ALA A 529 -2.04 22.54 22.46
CA ALA A 529 -3.02 22.82 21.41
C ALA A 529 -3.26 24.34 21.24
N ASP A 530 -3.31 25.08 22.33
CA ASP A 530 -3.48 26.55 22.30
C ASP A 530 -2.31 27.22 21.58
N VAL A 531 -1.09 26.92 22.01
CA VAL A 531 0.14 27.54 21.44
C VAL A 531 0.28 27.21 19.94
N LYS A 532 -0.10 26.01 19.51
CA LYS A 532 0.17 25.54 18.14
C LYS A 532 -0.97 25.74 17.15
N LEU A 533 -2.21 25.77 17.62
CA LEU A 533 -3.40 25.92 16.76
C LEU A 533 -3.95 27.33 16.68
N THR A 534 -3.65 28.18 17.68
CA THR A 534 -4.07 29.59 17.65
C THR A 534 -2.84 30.49 17.46
N ASP A 535 -2.94 31.45 16.55
CA ASP A 535 -1.90 32.48 16.43
C ASP A 535 -2.09 33.60 17.46
N LYS A 536 -3.07 33.44 18.36
CA LYS A 536 -3.30 34.38 19.48
C LYS A 536 -2.39 34.00 20.63
N VAL A 537 -1.19 34.47 20.57
CA VAL A 537 -0.28 34.40 21.70
C VAL A 537 -0.76 35.38 22.78
N ASN A 538 -1.34 34.85 23.86
CA ASN A 538 -1.35 35.61 25.08
C ASN A 538 0.12 35.77 25.52
N ASN A 539 0.67 36.96 25.45
CA ASN A 539 2.09 37.24 25.71
C ASN A 539 2.54 36.77 27.07
N THR A 540 1.64 36.36 27.98
CA THR A 540 1.98 35.86 29.30
C THR A 540 1.19 34.61 29.65
N LEU A 541 1.90 33.51 29.85
CA LEU A 541 1.39 32.25 30.39
C LEU A 541 1.72 32.21 31.89
N SER A 542 0.72 32.21 32.76
CA SER A 542 0.94 32.24 34.21
C SER A 542 0.06 31.23 34.95
N GLY A 543 0.65 30.54 35.92
CA GLY A 543 -0.07 29.68 36.86
C GLY A 543 -0.52 28.33 36.31
N PHE A 544 0.09 27.84 35.23
CA PHE A 544 -0.21 26.51 34.65
C PHE A 544 0.56 25.40 35.38
N SER A 545 -0.08 24.26 35.54
CA SER A 545 0.56 23.03 35.96
C SER A 545 0.56 22.04 34.77
N LEU A 546 1.74 21.59 34.37
CA LEU A 546 1.95 20.65 33.29
C LEU A 546 2.50 19.35 33.88
N ASP A 547 1.78 18.25 33.75
CA ASP A 547 2.15 16.96 34.31
C ASP A 547 2.19 15.86 33.26
N GLY A 548 3.30 15.11 33.25
CA GLY A 548 3.47 13.85 32.55
C GLY A 548 3.81 13.91 31.05
N ASN A 549 4.64 12.95 30.62
CA ASN A 549 5.07 12.62 29.29
C ASN A 549 6.30 13.38 28.76
N PHE A 550 6.54 13.33 27.46
CA PHE A 550 7.66 14.01 26.82
C PHE A 550 7.17 15.18 25.96
N VAL A 551 8.01 16.19 25.83
CA VAL A 551 7.84 17.32 24.93
C VAL A 551 9.01 17.35 23.97
N LYS A 552 8.77 17.38 22.67
CA LYS A 552 9.80 17.31 21.65
C LYS A 552 9.75 18.52 20.72
N SER A 553 10.95 19.04 20.39
CA SER A 553 11.15 20.12 19.41
C SER A 553 10.32 21.38 19.70
N ALA A 554 10.18 21.74 20.98
CA ALA A 554 9.39 22.87 21.42
C ALA A 554 10.28 24.07 21.77
N TYR A 555 9.69 25.27 21.62
CA TYR A 555 10.33 26.54 21.92
C TYR A 555 9.57 27.19 23.07
N PHE A 556 10.24 27.43 24.21
CA PHE A 556 9.68 28.05 25.40
C PHE A 556 10.23 29.45 25.57
N GLY A 557 9.35 30.42 25.80
CA GLY A 557 9.73 31.80 26.05
C GLY A 557 10.26 32.59 24.86
N VAL A 558 9.92 32.18 23.61
CA VAL A 558 10.31 32.89 22.38
C VAL A 558 9.24 33.91 21.96
N GLU A 559 9.57 34.85 21.08
CA GLU A 559 8.66 35.80 20.44
C GLU A 559 7.81 36.61 21.45
N ASP A 560 8.45 37.13 22.51
CA ASP A 560 7.80 37.90 23.57
C ASP A 560 6.76 37.13 24.40
N ILE A 561 6.79 35.79 24.38
CA ILE A 561 5.97 34.94 25.24
C ILE A 561 6.64 34.84 26.63
N PHE A 562 5.97 35.38 27.66
CA PHE A 562 6.42 35.24 29.03
C PHE A 562 5.75 34.04 29.71
N ILE A 563 6.56 33.14 30.27
CA ILE A 563 6.10 31.97 31.03
C ILE A 563 6.45 32.22 32.52
N THR A 564 5.42 32.36 33.36
CA THR A 564 5.64 32.68 34.76
C THR A 564 4.77 31.85 35.70
N LYS A 565 5.31 31.48 36.86
CA LYS A 565 4.59 30.74 37.92
C LYS A 565 3.96 29.43 37.42
N CYS A 566 4.59 28.76 36.46
CA CYS A 566 4.14 27.48 35.94
C CYS A 566 4.88 26.33 36.62
N THR A 567 4.19 25.19 36.75
CA THR A 567 4.79 23.96 37.27
C THR A 567 4.86 22.93 36.17
N PHE A 568 6.04 22.38 35.94
CA PHE A 568 6.31 21.30 35.02
C PHE A 568 6.69 20.06 35.81
N SER A 569 5.96 18.95 35.67
CA SER A 569 6.23 17.74 36.45
C SER A 569 6.25 16.50 35.57
N ASN A 570 7.19 15.59 35.83
CA ASN A 570 7.32 14.29 35.15
C ASN A 570 7.45 14.39 33.62
N ILE A 571 8.14 15.41 33.10
CA ILE A 571 8.25 15.68 31.66
C ILE A 571 9.67 15.42 31.18
N SER A 572 9.81 14.63 30.10
CA SER A 572 11.07 14.52 29.34
C SER A 572 11.07 15.53 28.20
N PHE A 573 11.93 16.54 28.27
CA PHE A 573 12.13 17.51 27.20
C PHE A 573 13.19 16.98 26.22
N ILE A 574 12.83 16.86 24.95
CA ILE A 574 13.67 16.32 23.89
C ILE A 574 13.81 17.36 22.79
N ASP A 575 15.06 17.77 22.48
CA ASP A 575 15.32 18.74 21.40
C ASP A 575 14.52 20.06 21.58
N CYS A 576 14.44 20.56 22.81
CA CYS A 576 13.67 21.76 23.17
C CYS A 576 14.58 22.99 23.37
N TYR A 577 14.06 24.16 23.06
CA TYR A 577 14.72 25.43 23.28
C TYR A 577 14.02 26.21 24.40
N PHE A 578 14.80 26.74 25.35
CA PHE A 578 14.30 27.50 26.50
C PHE A 578 14.94 28.91 26.52
N ASN A 579 14.15 29.94 26.33
CA ASN A 579 14.58 31.30 26.55
C ASN A 579 14.24 31.74 27.97
N PHE A 580 15.16 31.54 28.93
CA PHE A 580 14.98 31.89 30.34
C PHE A 580 14.95 33.38 30.60
N ALA A 581 15.21 34.25 29.61
CA ALA A 581 14.92 35.67 29.77
C ALA A 581 13.40 35.91 29.93
N ASN A 582 12.58 35.07 29.35
CA ASN A 582 11.12 35.14 29.33
C ASN A 582 10.46 34.06 30.20
N ILE A 583 11.25 33.19 30.87
CA ILE A 583 10.75 32.15 31.79
C ILE A 583 11.18 32.49 33.20
N SER A 584 10.23 32.68 34.15
CA SER A 584 10.53 33.04 35.52
C SER A 584 9.53 32.49 36.53
N GLU A 585 9.97 32.26 37.74
CA GLU A 585 9.15 31.75 38.86
C GLU A 585 8.46 30.41 38.52
N CYS A 586 9.07 29.63 37.62
CA CYS A 586 8.57 28.32 37.23
C CYS A 586 9.26 27.21 38.02
N THR A 587 8.52 26.14 38.30
CA THR A 587 9.00 24.98 39.03
C THR A 587 9.02 23.75 38.11
N PHE A 588 10.15 23.05 38.05
CA PHE A 588 10.35 21.82 37.33
C PHE A 588 10.57 20.68 38.32
N ILE A 589 9.76 19.63 38.27
CA ILE A 589 9.78 18.49 39.20
C ILE A 589 9.90 17.17 38.39
N ASN A 590 10.88 16.34 38.72
CA ASN A 590 11.11 15.06 38.02
C ASN A 590 11.16 15.21 36.47
N CYS A 591 11.73 16.29 35.99
CA CYS A 591 11.87 16.54 34.55
C CYS A 591 13.24 16.12 34.02
N ASP A 592 13.30 15.62 32.80
CA ASP A 592 14.55 15.26 32.13
C ASP A 592 14.79 16.18 30.95
N PHE A 593 15.97 16.76 30.83
CA PHE A 593 16.42 17.57 29.70
C PHE A 593 17.45 16.79 28.91
N ASP A 594 17.06 16.38 27.71
CA ASP A 594 17.89 15.63 26.76
C ASP A 594 19.06 16.51 26.25
N LYS A 595 20.16 15.87 25.85
CA LYS A 595 21.39 16.52 25.38
C LYS A 595 21.22 17.49 24.19
N LYS A 596 20.10 17.46 23.49
CA LYS A 596 19.77 18.36 22.38
C LYS A 596 18.97 19.57 22.83
N CYS A 597 18.55 19.62 24.07
CA CYS A 597 17.94 20.82 24.62
C CYS A 597 18.96 21.96 24.65
N VAL A 598 18.49 23.17 24.35
CA VAL A 598 19.30 24.39 24.32
C VAL A 598 18.64 25.46 25.18
N LYS A 599 19.41 26.22 25.91
CA LYS A 599 18.92 27.38 26.64
C LYS A 599 19.56 28.69 26.19
N ASP A 600 18.81 29.75 26.32
CA ASP A 600 19.28 31.12 26.31
C ASP A 600 18.86 31.83 27.62
N GLY A 601 19.71 32.67 28.15
CA GLY A 601 19.50 33.32 29.45
C GLY A 601 19.77 32.40 30.65
N SER A 602 19.58 32.97 31.87
CA SER A 602 19.85 32.29 33.14
C SER A 602 18.60 31.64 33.73
N SER A 603 18.69 30.36 34.09
CA SER A 603 17.63 29.58 34.73
C SER A 603 17.47 29.83 36.22
N LEU A 604 18.27 30.73 36.83
CA LEU A 604 18.27 31.05 38.29
C LEU A 604 16.93 31.58 38.84
N LYS A 605 16.01 31.98 37.98
CA LYS A 605 14.66 32.41 38.37
C LYS A 605 13.64 31.27 38.45
N CYS A 606 14.08 30.04 38.24
CA CYS A 606 13.23 28.86 38.26
C CYS A 606 13.78 27.84 39.27
N ASP A 607 12.88 27.05 39.83
CA ASP A 607 13.21 25.98 40.77
C ASP A 607 13.22 24.62 40.06
N PHE A 608 14.22 23.80 40.35
CA PHE A 608 14.37 22.46 39.75
C PHE A 608 14.51 21.43 40.87
N TYR A 609 13.62 20.43 40.86
CA TYR A 609 13.60 19.36 41.86
C TYR A 609 13.69 17.99 41.18
N ASN A 610 14.68 17.20 41.56
CA ASN A 610 14.90 15.85 41.05
C ASN A 610 14.89 15.75 39.51
N CYS A 611 15.53 16.72 38.85
CA CYS A 611 15.57 16.81 37.40
C CYS A 611 16.86 16.23 36.81
N GLY A 612 16.76 15.46 35.73
CA GLY A 612 17.89 15.02 34.90
C GLY A 612 18.28 16.12 33.91
N ASP A 613 19.58 16.45 33.83
CA ASP A 613 20.06 17.53 32.94
C ASP A 613 21.28 17.10 32.11
N GLN A 614 21.04 16.62 30.92
CA GLN A 614 22.09 16.27 29.96
C GLN A 614 22.53 17.46 29.08
N ALA A 615 21.83 18.58 29.15
CA ALA A 615 22.01 19.76 28.29
C ALA A 615 22.57 20.98 29.05
N ASN A 616 22.86 20.85 30.35
CA ASN A 616 23.27 21.97 31.24
C ASN A 616 22.25 23.13 31.24
N ILE A 617 20.98 22.80 31.34
CA ILE A 617 19.88 23.77 31.44
C ILE A 617 19.86 24.37 32.85
N ILE A 618 20.11 23.56 33.88
CA ILE A 618 19.99 23.89 35.30
C ILE A 618 21.26 24.58 35.79
N GLU A 619 21.12 25.73 36.44
CA GLU A 619 22.25 26.52 36.99
C GLU A 619 22.36 26.43 38.55
N GLU A 620 21.35 25.86 39.21
CA GLU A 620 21.35 25.68 40.67
C GLU A 620 21.38 24.21 41.09
N PRO A 621 21.87 23.89 42.31
CA PRO A 621 21.86 22.52 42.83
C PRO A 621 20.42 22.00 42.97
N VAL A 622 20.19 20.79 42.51
CA VAL A 622 18.91 20.09 42.59
C VAL A 622 18.61 19.69 44.03
N ASN A 623 17.46 20.11 44.56
CA ASN A 623 16.95 19.66 45.83
C ASN A 623 16.03 18.44 45.63
N GLU A 624 16.25 17.38 46.43
CA GLU A 624 15.36 16.21 46.42
C GLU A 624 14.00 16.57 47.04
N PHE A 625 12.94 16.36 46.27
CA PHE A 625 11.57 16.47 46.79
C PHE A 625 11.18 15.16 47.47
N GLN A 626 10.68 15.21 48.70
CA GLN A 626 10.06 14.03 49.30
C GLN A 626 8.71 13.79 48.63
N GLU A 627 8.56 12.64 48.03
CA GLU A 627 7.32 12.17 47.42
C GLU A 627 6.18 12.22 48.45
N HIS A 628 5.22 13.10 48.23
CA HIS A 628 3.90 12.92 48.82
C HIS A 628 3.14 11.93 47.96
N ASP A 629 2.97 10.73 48.48
CA ASP A 629 2.14 9.66 47.95
C ASP A 629 0.74 10.16 47.56
N THR A 630 0.54 10.49 46.32
CA THR A 630 -0.79 10.48 45.74
C THR A 630 -1.00 9.11 45.08
N ILE A 631 -1.15 8.08 45.92
CA ILE A 631 -1.68 6.79 45.52
C ILE A 631 -3.17 6.99 45.22
N SER A 632 -3.53 7.19 43.95
CA SER A 632 -4.89 6.87 43.52
C SER A 632 -5.06 5.37 43.66
N THR A 633 -5.84 4.95 44.66
CA THR A 633 -6.23 3.56 44.93
C THR A 633 -7.07 3.06 43.73
N ILE A 634 -6.42 2.49 42.71
CA ILE A 634 -7.11 1.64 41.74
C ILE A 634 -7.37 0.33 42.49
N GLU A 635 -8.60 0.09 42.90
CA GLU A 635 -9.02 -1.06 43.72
C GLU A 635 -8.68 -2.42 43.12
N ASN A 636 -8.45 -2.52 41.79
CA ASN A 636 -7.98 -3.74 41.15
C ASN A 636 -7.20 -3.41 39.85
N VAL A 637 -5.88 -3.33 39.95
CA VAL A 637 -4.98 -3.01 38.83
C VAL A 637 -5.06 -4.08 37.72
N ASP A 638 -5.14 -5.38 38.07
CA ASP A 638 -5.24 -6.46 37.10
C ASP A 638 -6.51 -6.33 36.23
N LYS A 639 -7.65 -6.04 36.87
CA LYS A 639 -8.91 -5.80 36.18
C LYS A 639 -8.82 -4.62 35.23
N SER A 640 -8.20 -3.53 35.67
CA SER A 640 -8.01 -2.33 34.86
C SER A 640 -7.13 -2.58 33.65
N ILE A 641 -6.01 -3.32 33.78
CA ILE A 641 -5.16 -3.73 32.66
C ILE A 641 -5.91 -4.63 31.68
N LEU A 642 -6.62 -5.65 32.19
CA LEU A 642 -7.34 -6.59 31.34
C LEU A 642 -8.53 -5.95 30.61
N ALA A 643 -9.19 -4.95 31.21
CA ALA A 643 -10.27 -4.20 30.57
C ALA A 643 -9.84 -3.51 29.25
N LYS A 644 -8.55 -3.17 29.11
CA LYS A 644 -8.01 -2.53 27.90
C LYS A 644 -8.07 -3.41 26.64
N TYR A 645 -8.24 -4.71 26.81
CA TYR A 645 -8.30 -5.67 25.70
C TYR A 645 -9.71 -5.90 25.16
N PHE A 646 -10.74 -5.27 25.74
CA PHE A 646 -12.12 -5.37 25.26
C PHE A 646 -12.52 -4.14 24.44
N GLN A 647 -13.40 -4.34 23.47
CA GLN A 647 -14.09 -3.25 22.79
C GLN A 647 -15.23 -2.70 23.67
N VAL A 648 -15.84 -1.59 23.26
CA VAL A 648 -16.88 -0.89 24.01
C VAL A 648 -18.08 -1.80 24.35
N ASP A 649 -18.36 -2.83 23.54
CA ASP A 649 -19.41 -3.82 23.76
C ASP A 649 -19.04 -4.89 24.81
N ASN A 650 -17.83 -4.89 25.34
CA ASN A 650 -17.25 -5.89 26.24
C ASN A 650 -17.28 -7.35 25.74
N ARG A 651 -17.55 -7.58 24.45
CA ARG A 651 -17.62 -8.91 23.85
C ARG A 651 -16.45 -9.18 22.91
N SER A 652 -16.02 -8.19 22.16
CA SER A 652 -14.95 -8.33 21.18
C SER A 652 -13.58 -8.04 21.82
N ARG A 653 -12.61 -8.92 21.56
CA ARG A 653 -11.24 -8.80 22.08
C ARG A 653 -10.37 -8.05 21.06
N ARG A 654 -9.43 -7.26 21.54
CA ARG A 654 -8.49 -6.54 20.70
C ARG A 654 -7.05 -6.72 21.14
N MET A 655 -6.16 -6.59 20.22
CA MET A 655 -4.73 -6.49 20.45
C MET A 655 -4.39 -5.09 20.95
N ARG A 656 -3.42 -4.97 21.86
CA ARG A 656 -2.95 -3.70 22.40
C ARG A 656 -1.44 -3.58 22.36
N MET A 657 -0.94 -2.40 22.04
CA MET A 657 0.49 -2.10 22.21
C MET A 657 0.80 -2.00 23.73
N ILE A 658 1.87 -2.67 24.15
CA ILE A 658 2.29 -2.72 25.54
C ILE A 658 2.63 -1.32 26.06
N SER A 659 3.28 -0.49 25.22
CA SER A 659 3.59 0.90 25.55
C SER A 659 2.35 1.70 25.90
N LYS A 660 1.25 1.51 25.14
CA LYS A 660 -0.02 2.23 25.35
C LYS A 660 -0.75 1.85 26.61
N ILE A 661 -0.69 0.57 27.02
CA ILE A 661 -1.24 0.17 28.30
C ILE A 661 -0.37 0.72 29.43
N ARG A 662 0.96 0.69 29.27
CA ARG A 662 1.93 1.14 30.27
C ARG A 662 1.79 2.62 30.61
N GLU A 663 1.49 3.48 29.63
CA GLU A 663 1.36 4.94 29.81
C GLU A 663 0.31 5.36 30.87
N GLU A 664 -0.65 4.49 31.15
CA GLU A 664 -1.75 4.77 32.08
C GLU A 664 -1.44 4.38 33.57
N TYR A 665 -0.26 3.82 33.82
CA TYR A 665 0.09 3.28 35.16
C TYR A 665 1.49 3.74 35.59
N ASP A 666 1.71 3.82 36.90
CA ASP A 666 3.05 3.89 37.42
C ASP A 666 3.89 2.71 36.91
N PHE A 667 5.13 2.97 36.53
CA PHE A 667 5.99 1.95 35.87
C PHE A 667 6.22 0.72 36.77
N LYS A 668 6.42 0.89 38.07
CA LYS A 668 6.68 -0.24 38.99
C LYS A 668 5.42 -1.06 39.19
N VAL A 669 4.27 -0.40 39.31
CA VAL A 669 2.95 -1.02 39.48
C VAL A 669 2.61 -1.79 38.18
N PHE A 670 2.71 -1.14 37.04
CA PHE A 670 2.48 -1.80 35.73
C PHE A 670 3.38 -3.02 35.55
N LYS A 671 4.68 -2.87 35.73
CA LYS A 671 5.65 -3.97 35.55
C LYS A 671 5.31 -5.17 36.42
N LYS A 672 4.95 -4.95 37.68
CA LYS A 672 4.58 -6.01 38.63
C LYS A 672 3.34 -6.78 38.14
N HIS A 673 2.25 -6.07 37.88
CA HIS A 673 0.98 -6.64 37.55
C HIS A 673 0.96 -7.24 36.13
N PHE A 674 1.47 -6.51 35.15
CA PHE A 674 1.56 -6.97 33.76
C PHE A 674 2.43 -8.23 33.63
N SER A 675 3.58 -8.27 34.30
CA SER A 675 4.44 -9.45 34.31
C SER A 675 3.75 -10.66 34.97
N ALA A 676 2.95 -10.46 36.00
CA ALA A 676 2.17 -11.53 36.62
C ALA A 676 1.08 -12.06 35.68
N LEU A 677 0.38 -11.18 34.97
CA LEU A 677 -0.65 -11.54 33.99
C LEU A 677 -0.05 -12.33 32.79
N VAL A 678 1.15 -11.94 32.33
CA VAL A 678 1.89 -12.67 31.29
C VAL A 678 2.39 -14.03 31.79
N LYS A 679 2.97 -14.06 32.99
CA LYS A 679 3.46 -15.30 33.62
C LYS A 679 2.33 -16.33 33.81
N ASN A 680 1.15 -15.88 34.15
CA ASN A 680 -0.04 -16.72 34.33
C ASN A 680 -0.74 -17.03 33.00
N LYS A 681 -0.16 -16.62 31.86
CA LYS A 681 -0.72 -16.80 30.51
C LYS A 681 -2.12 -16.17 30.31
N TYR A 682 -2.46 -15.16 31.09
CA TYR A 682 -3.67 -14.36 30.87
C TYR A 682 -3.50 -13.36 29.72
N ILE A 683 -2.26 -12.94 29.49
CA ILE A 683 -1.84 -12.11 28.36
C ILE A 683 -0.71 -12.83 27.62
N LEU A 684 -0.75 -12.82 26.31
CA LEU A 684 0.33 -13.24 25.43
C LEU A 684 0.99 -12.01 24.80
N ILE A 685 2.31 -12.07 24.60
CA ILE A 685 3.10 -11.01 23.97
C ILE A 685 3.61 -11.51 22.63
N ASN A 686 3.50 -10.65 21.60
CA ASN A 686 4.10 -10.86 20.29
C ASN A 686 4.75 -9.54 19.84
N GLY A 687 6.07 -9.43 20.00
CA GLY A 687 6.82 -8.20 19.79
C GLY A 687 6.42 -7.10 20.79
N ASP A 688 6.01 -5.93 20.28
CA ASP A 688 5.52 -4.78 21.03
C ASP A 688 4.02 -4.85 21.39
N LYS A 689 3.34 -5.90 20.97
CA LYS A 689 1.90 -6.09 21.09
C LYS A 689 1.55 -7.19 22.07
N SER A 690 0.37 -7.07 22.67
CA SER A 690 -0.15 -8.03 23.63
C SER A 690 -1.61 -8.37 23.36
N PHE A 691 -2.02 -9.57 23.77
CA PHE A 691 -3.34 -10.16 23.53
C PHE A 691 -3.87 -10.79 24.81
N ILE A 692 -5.17 -10.62 25.10
CA ILE A 692 -5.82 -11.37 26.16
C ILE A 692 -6.16 -12.78 25.70
N THR A 693 -5.85 -13.79 26.51
CA THR A 693 -6.19 -15.19 26.27
C THR A 693 -7.60 -15.53 26.77
N ASP A 694 -8.12 -16.73 26.44
CA ASP A 694 -9.39 -17.22 27.02
C ASP A 694 -9.30 -17.35 28.54
N SER A 695 -8.16 -17.78 29.07
CA SER A 695 -7.89 -17.81 30.50
C SER A 695 -7.88 -16.41 31.13
N GLY A 696 -7.36 -15.42 30.38
CA GLY A 696 -7.36 -14.01 30.80
C GLY A 696 -8.75 -13.43 30.83
N VAL A 697 -9.62 -13.77 29.87
CA VAL A 697 -11.03 -13.37 29.87
C VAL A 697 -11.77 -13.99 31.07
N SER A 698 -11.57 -15.29 31.31
CA SER A 698 -12.15 -15.95 32.46
C SER A 698 -11.68 -15.32 33.77
N TYR A 699 -10.39 -15.01 33.89
CA TYR A 699 -9.85 -14.32 35.06
C TYR A 699 -10.43 -12.90 35.21
N TYR A 700 -10.56 -12.14 34.12
CA TYR A 700 -11.20 -10.83 34.15
C TYR A 700 -12.64 -10.85 34.71
N THR A 701 -13.41 -11.90 34.40
CA THR A 701 -14.78 -12.06 34.89
C THR A 701 -14.86 -12.46 36.38
N THR A 702 -13.75 -12.93 36.96
CA THR A 702 -13.67 -13.29 38.38
C THR A 702 -13.20 -12.11 39.27
N LEU A 703 -12.57 -11.10 38.64
CA LEU A 703 -12.14 -9.86 39.31
C LEU A 703 -13.28 -8.83 39.40
#